data_0eab9d6a4344a30aaa071b41badb5294
#
_entry.id   0eab9d6a4344a30aaa071b41badb5294
#
_cell.length_a   1.000
_cell.length_b   1.000
_cell.length_c   1.000
_cell.angle_alpha   90.00
_cell.angle_beta   90.00
_cell.angle_gamma   90.00
#
_symmetry.space_group_name_H-M   'P 1'
#
loop_
_entity.id
_entity.type
_entity.pdbx_description
1 polymer ?
#
loop_
_entity_poly.entity_id
_entity_poly.type
_entity_poly.pdbx_seq_one_letter_code
_entity_poly.pdbx_strand_id
1 'polypeptide(L)'
;MEENSSSYKTVLSFGRFKVRKLQNGPCTEQANHTPKSDLPSSTQAEENGSLSAPPDYETSIDACPRYEFYALSAPPGRRKIRPTLDMLRNAEPGKEQAYPGGPDCADPSLESGSKDGEEKDVEDPEPEAEPVRFGWVTGVMIRCMLNIWGVILYLRLPWITAQAGIGLTWLIILMSSVVTSITGLSISAISTNGKVKAGGTYFLISRSLGPELGGSIGLLFSFANAVAVAMHVVGFSETVKDLLVEFDAVMTDPVNDIRIVGVITVTVLLGIALAGMEWEAKAQVVFFFVIMISFVNYFVGTLIPASSERMSKGYFSYRSDIFLENLGPEWRGESGSFFGMFSIFFPSATGILAGANISGDLKDPGVAIPQGTLTAIFLTTISYLAIAATIGACVIRDASGSLNDTLVSNFTGGGCVGLGCGYGWNFTECSVTQTCEYGLANDYQCLCQDNLYPLIGFFAKGYGKNKEPLRAYALTFILAIAFILIAELNTIAPIISNFFLCSYALINFSCFHATITNSPGWRPSFRYFSKWTALFGSIISVVIMFLLTWWAALIVVGVIIVSLAYVTYKKPEVNWGSSVQAGTYNMALSNAMNLTNVEDHVKNFRPQCLVLSGPPNFRPALVDFVGAFTKNISLMICGNVTEDSSCIEDYDEQLQWLGKRKIQAFYNFITLGDLRSGARSLMQVSGLGRLKPNTIVLGYKNDWQTDSPLNLENFVGIIHDSFDLGTAVCLLRMRDGLDMSRVMKAQVNLGFEDTEAALGKEKQKRGVFKVGVDASLETVFQSKQKKKNIDIYWLFDDGGLTLLIPYLLTRRKRWSQCKVRVFISGQISNAEEHREEIRFLLDKFRLGFSEVVVLPEIMWKPEENSCKEFEDLIAPYRLNEGQKDAETIEAMKKEMPWKITSEDLRIYKKKSEQHMRLHEVLQDYSRNAALIVISLPVVRKGACPSSLYMAWLETVSKDLHPPIVFIRGNQEDALTLYCQ
;
A
#
# COMPACT_ATOMS: atom_id res chain seq x y z
N MET A 1 15.73 -3.27 58.96
CA MET A 1 16.73 -2.40 58.35
C MET A 1 16.28 -2.10 56.98
N GLU A 2 15.71 -0.95 56.90
CA GLU A 2 15.26 -0.22 55.69
C GLU A 2 16.45 0.16 54.85
N GLU A 3 16.31 0.08 53.57
CA GLU A 3 16.95 1.06 52.67
C GLU A 3 16.15 1.21 51.38
N ASN A 4 15.81 2.45 51.12
CA ASN A 4 15.10 3.05 50.06
C ASN A 4 15.70 2.79 48.68
N SER A 5 14.88 2.47 47.70
CA SER A 5 15.16 2.75 46.28
C SER A 5 14.04 3.60 45.68
N SER A 6 14.36 4.85 45.46
CA SER A 6 13.55 5.87 44.84
C SER A 6 13.36 5.57 43.34
N SER A 7 12.13 5.26 42.95
CA SER A 7 11.68 5.09 41.58
C SER A 7 11.32 6.46 41.01
N TYR A 8 12.09 6.95 40.04
CA TYR A 8 11.72 8.09 39.22
C TYR A 8 10.62 7.70 38.21
N LYS A 9 9.40 8.03 38.54
CA LYS A 9 8.30 8.07 37.59
C LYS A 9 8.40 9.36 36.81
N THR A 10 8.88 9.29 35.59
CA THR A 10 8.75 10.40 34.62
C THR A 10 7.32 10.42 34.08
N VAL A 11 6.52 11.33 34.59
CA VAL A 11 5.17 11.61 34.08
C VAL A 11 5.32 12.53 32.89
N LEU A 12 5.20 11.99 31.68
CA LEU A 12 4.99 12.78 30.48
C LEU A 12 3.51 13.22 30.43
N SER A 13 3.24 14.44 30.87
CA SER A 13 1.94 15.06 30.69
C SER A 13 1.84 15.59 29.26
N PHE A 14 1.11 14.87 28.42
CA PHE A 14 0.63 15.42 27.15
C PHE A 14 -0.47 16.45 27.44
N GLY A 15 -0.20 17.72 27.19
CA GLY A 15 -1.15 18.80 27.28
C GLY A 15 -2.35 18.57 26.37
N ARG A 16 -3.50 18.30 26.96
CA ARG A 16 -4.78 18.24 26.23
C ARG A 16 -5.23 19.67 25.93
N PHE A 17 -5.23 20.04 24.67
CA PHE A 17 -5.95 21.23 24.22
C PHE A 17 -7.45 21.06 24.48
N LYS A 18 -8.02 21.82 25.42
CA LYS A 18 -9.47 21.93 25.60
C LYS A 18 -10.01 22.90 24.57
N VAL A 19 -10.65 22.42 23.53
CA VAL A 19 -11.46 23.23 22.63
C VAL A 19 -12.77 23.58 23.36
N ARG A 20 -12.95 24.84 23.78
CA ARG A 20 -14.26 25.34 24.23
C ARG A 20 -15.14 25.52 23.01
N LYS A 21 -16.28 24.85 23.00
CA LYS A 21 -17.36 25.11 22.06
C LYS A 21 -17.93 26.53 22.38
N LEU A 22 -17.73 27.46 21.47
CA LEU A 22 -18.48 28.72 21.48
C LEU A 22 -19.94 28.38 21.14
N GLN A 23 -20.82 28.54 22.11
CA GLN A 23 -22.27 28.52 21.88
C GLN A 23 -22.64 29.79 21.13
N ASN A 24 -23.23 29.65 19.95
CA ASN A 24 -23.91 30.73 19.26
C ASN A 24 -25.12 31.16 20.09
N GLY A 25 -25.04 32.30 20.73
CA GLY A 25 -26.18 33.01 21.28
C GLY A 25 -26.88 33.82 20.17
N PRO A 26 -28.19 34.04 20.27
CA PRO A 26 -28.95 34.70 19.23
C PRO A 26 -28.63 36.20 19.16
N CYS A 27 -28.44 36.72 17.95
CA CYS A 27 -28.36 38.15 17.68
C CYS A 27 -29.76 38.77 17.91
N THR A 28 -29.85 39.62 18.92
CA THR A 28 -30.94 40.61 19.05
C THR A 28 -30.52 41.92 18.40
N GLU A 29 -31.35 42.35 17.47
CA GLU A 29 -31.31 43.70 16.88
C GLU A 29 -31.51 44.78 17.98
N GLN A 30 -30.65 45.79 17.97
CA GLN A 30 -31.05 47.09 18.42
C GLN A 30 -30.37 48.19 17.60
N ALA A 31 -31.21 49.06 17.09
CA ALA A 31 -30.94 50.19 16.24
C ALA A 31 -30.42 51.43 17.02
N ASN A 32 -29.87 52.35 16.25
CA ASN A 32 -29.75 53.80 16.42
C ASN A 32 -28.43 54.36 16.98
N HIS A 33 -27.70 55.07 16.18
CA HIS A 33 -27.67 56.54 16.03
C HIS A 33 -26.48 56.98 15.16
N THR A 34 -26.84 57.75 14.13
CA THR A 34 -25.94 58.58 13.32
C THR A 34 -25.51 59.82 14.08
N PRO A 35 -24.42 60.51 13.70
CA PRO A 35 -24.61 61.68 12.91
C PRO A 35 -23.70 61.89 11.71
N LYS A 36 -24.26 62.68 10.80
CA LYS A 36 -23.74 63.21 9.55
C LYS A 36 -22.60 64.21 9.74
N SER A 37 -21.75 64.33 8.73
CA SER A 37 -21.27 65.51 8.06
C SER A 37 -20.59 65.25 6.77
N ASP A 38 -21.16 65.50 5.68
CA ASP A 38 -20.99 66.59 4.71
C ASP A 38 -19.98 66.28 3.57
N LEU A 39 -20.60 66.30 2.39
CA LEU A 39 -20.02 66.32 1.03
C LEU A 39 -19.31 67.66 0.72
N PRO A 40 -18.53 67.79 -0.36
CA PRO A 40 -19.16 67.99 -1.67
C PRO A 40 -18.52 67.28 -2.89
N SER A 41 -19.37 66.91 -3.74
CA SER A 41 -19.59 66.90 -5.17
C SER A 41 -18.55 67.49 -6.14
N SER A 42 -18.42 66.87 -7.20
CA SER A 42 -18.43 67.14 -8.66
C SER A 42 -17.30 66.47 -9.42
N THR A 43 -17.35 65.98 -10.61
CA THR A 43 -18.16 66.16 -11.80
C THR A 43 -17.87 65.03 -12.81
N GLN A 44 -18.80 64.72 -13.65
CA GLN A 44 -18.86 63.94 -14.85
C GLN A 44 -17.64 63.93 -15.78
N ALA A 45 -17.43 62.76 -16.45
CA ALA A 45 -17.38 62.57 -17.89
C ALA A 45 -17.13 61.12 -18.25
N GLU A 46 -18.07 60.48 -18.85
CA GLU A 46 -18.15 59.89 -20.17
C GLU A 46 -17.12 58.86 -20.60
N GLU A 47 -17.68 57.65 -20.73
CA GLU A 47 -17.78 56.79 -21.90
C GLU A 47 -16.54 56.01 -22.42
N ASN A 48 -16.83 54.77 -22.52
CA ASN A 48 -16.50 53.78 -23.58
C ASN A 48 -15.49 52.64 -23.23
N GLY A 49 -16.00 51.45 -23.40
CA GLY A 49 -15.20 50.29 -23.65
C GLY A 49 -15.39 49.15 -22.69
N SER A 50 -16.48 48.40 -22.81
CA SER A 50 -16.65 47.10 -22.17
C SER A 50 -15.67 46.10 -22.74
N LEU A 51 -14.58 45.86 -22.02
CA LEU A 51 -13.81 44.62 -22.10
C LEU A 51 -14.05 43.90 -20.79
N SER A 52 -14.76 42.78 -20.87
CA SER A 52 -14.95 41.89 -19.74
C SER A 52 -13.59 41.45 -19.20
N ALA A 53 -13.26 41.94 -18.00
CA ALA A 53 -12.09 41.54 -17.29
C ALA A 53 -12.17 40.04 -16.96
N PRO A 54 -11.07 39.29 -17.13
CA PRO A 54 -11.04 37.91 -16.68
C PRO A 54 -11.24 37.84 -15.17
N PRO A 55 -11.83 36.80 -14.61
CA PRO A 55 -12.13 36.71 -13.17
C PRO A 55 -10.85 36.88 -12.36
N ASP A 56 -10.84 37.89 -11.47
CA ASP A 56 -9.76 38.18 -10.56
C ASP A 56 -9.40 36.95 -9.71
N TYR A 57 -8.27 36.33 -10.03
CA TYR A 57 -7.59 35.42 -9.13
C TYR A 57 -6.86 36.22 -8.05
N GLU A 58 -7.55 36.53 -6.95
CA GLU A 58 -6.89 37.03 -5.75
C GLU A 58 -6.01 35.91 -5.16
N THR A 59 -4.77 35.82 -5.59
CA THR A 59 -3.71 35.06 -4.95
C THR A 59 -3.03 35.93 -3.91
N SER A 60 -3.60 36.05 -2.71
CA SER A 60 -2.87 36.65 -1.61
C SER A 60 -2.02 35.57 -0.93
N ILE A 61 -0.73 35.87 -0.71
CA ILE A 61 0.21 34.98 0.02
C ILE A 61 -0.32 34.74 1.45
N ASP A 62 -1.01 35.70 2.03
CA ASP A 62 -1.58 35.69 3.38
C ASP A 62 -3.08 35.31 3.40
N ALA A 63 -3.52 34.43 2.50
CA ALA A 63 -4.91 33.97 2.47
C ALA A 63 -5.27 33.19 3.75
N CYS A 64 -6.34 33.59 4.44
CA CYS A 64 -6.87 32.86 5.58
C CYS A 64 -7.26 31.42 5.20
N PRO A 65 -7.14 30.44 6.11
CA PRO A 65 -7.57 29.05 5.86
C PRO A 65 -9.05 29.00 5.47
N ARG A 66 -9.36 28.41 4.30
CA ARG A 66 -10.71 28.23 3.79
C ARG A 66 -11.03 26.75 3.62
N TYR A 67 -12.27 26.37 3.83
CA TYR A 67 -12.74 24.99 3.62
C TYR A 67 -12.37 24.45 2.23
N GLU A 68 -12.47 25.28 1.21
CA GLU A 68 -12.21 24.93 -0.20
C GLU A 68 -10.77 24.48 -0.46
N PHE A 69 -9.78 24.95 0.35
CA PHE A 69 -8.38 24.51 0.24
C PHE A 69 -8.18 23.07 0.67
N TYR A 70 -9.10 22.53 1.47
CA TYR A 70 -9.01 21.19 2.06
C TYR A 70 -10.03 20.22 1.45
N ALA A 71 -11.03 20.74 0.71
CA ALA A 71 -12.05 19.93 0.06
C ALA A 71 -11.59 19.47 -1.33
N LEU A 72 -11.31 18.18 -1.49
CA LEU A 72 -10.93 17.55 -2.77
C LEU A 72 -12.05 17.51 -3.82
N SER A 73 -13.22 18.08 -3.53
CA SER A 73 -14.47 17.91 -4.29
C SER A 73 -15.03 19.19 -4.91
N ALA A 74 -14.23 20.24 -5.09
CA ALA A 74 -14.68 21.42 -5.83
C ALA A 74 -14.72 21.12 -7.35
N PRO A 75 -15.78 21.55 -8.08
CA PRO A 75 -15.85 21.38 -9.52
C PRO A 75 -14.70 22.14 -10.21
N PRO A 76 -14.21 21.65 -11.37
CA PRO A 76 -13.21 22.34 -12.15
C PRO A 76 -13.76 23.68 -12.61
N GLY A 77 -13.11 24.78 -12.29
CA GLY A 77 -13.48 26.14 -12.70
C GLY A 77 -13.60 27.20 -11.58
N ARG A 78 -13.74 26.82 -10.33
CA ARG A 78 -13.83 27.74 -9.16
C ARG A 78 -12.90 27.39 -8.01
N ARG A 79 -11.74 26.78 -8.29
CA ARG A 79 -10.75 26.52 -7.22
C ARG A 79 -9.97 27.81 -6.98
N LYS A 80 -10.17 28.44 -5.81
CA LYS A 80 -9.15 29.33 -5.27
C LYS A 80 -7.94 28.45 -4.92
N ILE A 81 -6.86 28.65 -5.65
CA ILE A 81 -5.64 27.85 -5.52
C ILE A 81 -4.91 28.35 -4.26
N ARG A 82 -4.49 27.42 -3.42
CA ARG A 82 -3.58 27.71 -2.30
C ARG A 82 -2.27 28.28 -2.87
N PRO A 83 -1.62 29.27 -2.22
CA PRO A 83 -0.32 29.76 -2.67
C PRO A 83 0.65 28.59 -2.88
N THR A 84 1.30 28.55 -4.04
CA THR A 84 2.31 27.51 -4.33
C THR A 84 3.61 27.84 -3.59
N LEU A 85 4.45 26.83 -3.43
CA LEU A 85 5.78 27.01 -2.82
C LEU A 85 6.63 28.00 -3.62
N ASP A 86 6.46 28.05 -4.94
CA ASP A 86 7.17 28.99 -5.81
C ASP A 86 6.73 30.45 -5.58
N MET A 87 5.45 30.67 -5.32
CA MET A 87 4.94 32.00 -4.93
C MET A 87 5.50 32.45 -3.57
N LEU A 88 5.74 31.52 -2.64
CA LEU A 88 6.36 31.81 -1.35
C LEU A 88 7.87 32.06 -1.47
N ARG A 89 8.54 31.46 -2.46
CA ARG A 89 9.98 31.63 -2.71
C ARG A 89 10.30 32.93 -3.44
N ASN A 90 9.44 33.34 -4.36
CA ASN A 90 9.61 34.55 -5.15
C ASN A 90 8.98 35.77 -4.41
N ALA A 91 9.62 36.21 -3.35
CA ALA A 91 9.17 37.32 -2.52
C ALA A 91 9.36 38.73 -3.16
N GLU A 92 9.48 38.86 -4.48
CA GLU A 92 9.47 40.14 -5.17
C GLU A 92 8.08 40.47 -5.67
N PRO A 93 7.45 41.56 -5.19
CA PRO A 93 6.20 42.03 -5.74
C PRO A 93 6.49 42.77 -7.07
N GLY A 94 6.17 42.12 -8.18
CA GLY A 94 6.10 42.82 -9.45
C GLY A 94 6.61 42.23 -10.72
N LYS A 95 6.65 40.91 -10.89
CA LYS A 95 6.75 40.29 -12.22
C LYS A 95 5.80 39.12 -12.35
N GLU A 96 4.67 39.38 -12.92
CA GLU A 96 3.81 38.34 -13.48
C GLU A 96 4.60 37.55 -14.55
N GLN A 97 5.09 36.37 -14.21
CA GLN A 97 5.47 35.39 -15.21
C GLN A 97 4.25 34.53 -15.55
N ALA A 98 3.72 34.72 -16.75
CA ALA A 98 2.75 33.81 -17.33
C ALA A 98 3.34 32.40 -17.37
N TYR A 99 2.73 31.48 -16.66
CA TYR A 99 3.09 30.06 -16.73
C TYR A 99 2.76 29.49 -18.10
N PRO A 100 3.67 28.75 -18.75
CA PRO A 100 3.31 27.87 -19.87
C PRO A 100 2.48 26.73 -19.29
N GLY A 101 1.31 26.52 -19.89
CA GLY A 101 0.28 25.61 -19.41
C GLY A 101 0.80 24.19 -19.14
N GLY A 102 0.41 23.65 -18.00
CA GLY A 102 0.48 22.22 -17.74
C GLY A 102 -0.38 21.43 -18.72
N PRO A 103 -0.10 20.14 -18.93
CA PRO A 103 -0.78 19.36 -19.96
C PRO A 103 -2.28 19.27 -19.70
N ASP A 104 -3.04 19.93 -20.56
CA ASP A 104 -4.47 19.80 -20.66
C ASP A 104 -4.85 18.34 -20.89
N CYS A 105 -5.67 17.79 -20.02
CA CYS A 105 -6.54 16.70 -20.37
C CYS A 105 -7.66 17.26 -21.28
N ALA A 106 -7.36 17.48 -22.54
CA ALA A 106 -8.33 17.85 -23.53
C ALA A 106 -9.06 16.59 -24.01
N ASP A 107 -10.35 16.60 -23.84
CA ASP A 107 -11.32 15.72 -24.47
C ASP A 107 -11.35 16.02 -25.98
N PRO A 108 -11.13 15.07 -26.89
CA PRO A 108 -11.15 15.32 -28.31
C PRO A 108 -12.55 15.12 -28.89
N SER A 109 -13.33 16.17 -28.96
CA SER A 109 -14.36 16.27 -29.98
C SER A 109 -14.97 17.67 -30.01
N LEU A 110 -14.54 18.48 -30.99
CA LEU A 110 -15.44 19.29 -31.81
C LEU A 110 -14.60 20.20 -32.75
N GLU A 111 -14.48 19.75 -33.99
CA GLU A 111 -14.04 20.58 -35.10
C GLU A 111 -15.19 21.44 -35.65
N SER A 112 -14.81 22.66 -35.87
CA SER A 112 -15.14 23.54 -37.01
C SER A 112 -16.59 23.75 -37.43
N GLY A 113 -16.92 25.03 -37.53
CA GLY A 113 -18.01 25.52 -38.35
C GLY A 113 -18.39 26.98 -38.05
N SER A 114 -17.67 27.91 -38.72
CA SER A 114 -18.10 29.29 -38.77
C SER A 114 -19.46 29.40 -39.48
N LYS A 115 -20.40 30.14 -38.90
CA LYS A 115 -21.27 31.11 -39.62
C LYS A 115 -22.21 31.83 -38.67
N ASP A 116 -22.18 33.12 -38.82
CA ASP A 116 -23.12 34.19 -38.55
C ASP A 116 -24.53 33.87 -38.02
N GLY A 117 -24.93 34.67 -37.02
CA GLY A 117 -26.28 35.22 -36.98
C GLY A 117 -27.13 34.76 -35.80
N GLU A 118 -27.59 35.77 -35.10
CA GLU A 118 -28.76 35.84 -34.22
C GLU A 118 -28.55 35.58 -32.72
N GLU A 119 -28.55 36.69 -31.99
CA GLU A 119 -28.91 36.76 -30.57
C GLU A 119 -30.25 36.05 -30.35
N LYS A 120 -30.22 34.99 -29.51
CA LYS A 120 -31.35 34.48 -28.79
C LYS A 120 -31.07 34.59 -27.32
N ASP A 121 -31.98 35.24 -26.60
CA ASP A 121 -32.05 35.31 -25.18
C ASP A 121 -31.72 33.96 -24.53
N VAL A 122 -30.66 33.93 -23.73
CA VAL A 122 -30.31 32.77 -22.89
C VAL A 122 -31.20 32.84 -21.67
N GLU A 123 -32.28 32.09 -21.66
CA GLU A 123 -33.00 31.75 -20.44
C GLU A 123 -32.02 31.15 -19.45
N ASP A 124 -31.99 31.69 -18.23
CA ASP A 124 -31.27 31.12 -17.08
C ASP A 124 -31.62 29.63 -16.98
N PRO A 125 -30.63 28.70 -16.84
CA PRO A 125 -30.95 27.28 -16.64
C PRO A 125 -31.72 27.17 -15.32
N GLU A 126 -32.91 26.62 -15.38
CA GLU A 126 -33.69 26.23 -14.20
C GLU A 126 -32.77 25.51 -13.20
N PRO A 127 -32.90 25.80 -11.89
CA PRO A 127 -32.07 25.12 -10.90
C PRO A 127 -32.29 23.61 -10.99
N GLU A 128 -31.25 22.88 -11.35
CA GLU A 128 -31.26 21.40 -11.32
C GLU A 128 -31.81 20.96 -9.97
N ALA A 129 -32.93 20.24 -9.95
CA ALA A 129 -33.55 19.68 -8.77
C ALA A 129 -32.48 18.95 -7.94
N GLU A 130 -32.26 19.40 -6.71
CA GLU A 130 -31.30 18.73 -5.81
C GLU A 130 -31.67 17.25 -5.71
N PRO A 131 -30.71 16.33 -5.87
CA PRO A 131 -30.96 14.90 -5.75
C PRO A 131 -31.56 14.59 -4.39
N VAL A 132 -32.62 13.79 -4.37
CA VAL A 132 -33.33 13.36 -3.15
C VAL A 132 -32.32 12.69 -2.21
N ARG A 133 -32.12 13.24 -1.01
CA ARG A 133 -31.19 12.70 -0.01
C ARG A 133 -31.97 12.08 1.14
N PHE A 134 -31.64 10.82 1.47
CA PHE A 134 -32.32 10.05 2.51
C PHE A 134 -31.78 10.32 3.91
N GLY A 135 -32.68 10.32 4.91
CA GLY A 135 -32.34 10.36 6.33
C GLY A 135 -31.86 8.99 6.86
N TRP A 136 -31.45 8.91 8.14
CA TRP A 136 -30.93 7.69 8.74
C TRP A 136 -32.02 6.59 8.90
N VAL A 137 -33.32 6.96 9.09
CA VAL A 137 -34.42 6.02 9.25
C VAL A 137 -34.74 5.35 7.92
N THR A 138 -35.11 6.12 6.89
CA THR A 138 -35.53 5.59 5.59
C THR A 138 -34.34 5.14 4.72
N GLY A 139 -33.19 5.80 4.85
CA GLY A 139 -32.02 5.46 4.07
C GLY A 139 -31.22 4.28 4.62
N VAL A 140 -31.15 4.10 5.95
CA VAL A 140 -30.26 3.08 6.54
C VAL A 140 -31.05 2.08 7.37
N MET A 141 -31.79 2.53 8.40
CA MET A 141 -32.42 1.62 9.36
C MET A 141 -33.42 0.67 8.67
N ILE A 142 -34.40 1.21 7.93
CA ILE A 142 -35.42 0.39 7.26
C ILE A 142 -34.78 -0.55 6.26
N ARG A 143 -33.80 -0.09 5.46
CA ARG A 143 -33.09 -0.94 4.50
C ARG A 143 -32.33 -2.10 5.17
N CYS A 144 -31.62 -1.83 6.26
CA CYS A 144 -30.94 -2.88 7.02
C CYS A 144 -31.96 -3.85 7.64
N MET A 145 -33.05 -3.37 8.21
CA MET A 145 -34.10 -4.23 8.80
C MET A 145 -34.76 -5.14 7.75
N LEU A 146 -35.09 -4.61 6.57
CA LEU A 146 -35.68 -5.40 5.47
C LEU A 146 -34.75 -6.48 4.94
N ASN A 147 -33.45 -6.19 4.89
CA ASN A 147 -32.45 -7.18 4.48
C ASN A 147 -32.16 -8.23 5.55
N ILE A 148 -32.29 -7.89 6.84
CA ILE A 148 -32.14 -8.82 7.96
C ILE A 148 -33.39 -9.65 8.11
N TRP A 149 -34.60 -9.05 8.11
CA TRP A 149 -35.89 -9.74 8.10
C TRP A 149 -36.20 -10.32 6.71
N GLY A 150 -35.30 -11.17 6.23
CA GLY A 150 -35.45 -11.83 4.95
C GLY A 150 -36.14 -13.18 5.04
N VAL A 151 -36.06 -13.93 3.97
CA VAL A 151 -36.71 -15.22 3.77
C VAL A 151 -36.45 -16.25 4.90
N ILE A 152 -35.25 -16.21 5.49
CA ILE A 152 -34.84 -17.15 6.56
C ILE A 152 -35.69 -16.98 7.82
N LEU A 153 -36.15 -15.77 8.12
CA LEU A 153 -37.03 -15.52 9.26
C LEU A 153 -38.31 -16.34 9.20
N TYR A 154 -38.91 -16.40 8.01
CA TYR A 154 -40.22 -17.04 7.82
C TYR A 154 -40.07 -18.52 7.50
N LEU A 155 -39.13 -18.93 6.69
CA LEU A 155 -39.02 -20.30 6.18
C LEU A 155 -38.08 -21.19 7.00
N ARG A 156 -37.07 -20.65 7.63
CA ARG A 156 -36.04 -21.48 8.27
C ARG A 156 -35.91 -21.33 9.77
N LEU A 157 -36.33 -20.21 10.36
CA LEU A 157 -36.22 -20.00 11.81
C LEU A 157 -37.04 -21.02 12.62
N PRO A 158 -38.29 -21.38 12.22
CA PRO A 158 -39.03 -22.45 12.87
C PRO A 158 -38.27 -23.77 12.85
N TRP A 159 -37.80 -24.19 11.68
CA TRP A 159 -37.08 -25.43 11.49
C TRP A 159 -35.75 -25.45 12.27
N ILE A 160 -34.97 -24.33 12.26
CA ILE A 160 -33.78 -24.17 13.10
C ILE A 160 -34.11 -24.33 14.58
N THR A 161 -35.22 -23.74 15.02
CA THR A 161 -35.66 -23.84 16.41
C THR A 161 -36.08 -25.27 16.79
N ALA A 162 -36.66 -26.03 15.86
CA ALA A 162 -36.97 -27.45 16.09
C ALA A 162 -35.68 -28.29 16.23
N GLN A 163 -34.70 -28.08 15.38
CA GLN A 163 -33.44 -28.83 15.35
C GLN A 163 -32.54 -28.47 16.54
N ALA A 164 -32.22 -27.18 16.70
CA ALA A 164 -31.31 -26.69 17.71
C ALA A 164 -31.96 -26.54 19.11
N GLY A 165 -33.27 -26.49 19.16
CA GLY A 165 -34.02 -26.08 20.37
C GLY A 165 -33.90 -24.56 20.60
N ILE A 166 -34.78 -24.01 21.46
CA ILE A 166 -34.84 -22.57 21.76
C ILE A 166 -33.49 -22.07 22.31
N GLY A 167 -32.86 -22.84 23.23
CA GLY A 167 -31.64 -22.43 23.90
C GLY A 167 -30.44 -22.23 22.94
N LEU A 168 -30.19 -23.20 22.06
CA LEU A 168 -29.10 -23.08 21.08
C LEU A 168 -29.46 -22.14 19.93
N THR A 169 -30.74 -22.02 19.55
CA THR A 169 -31.18 -21.01 18.59
C THR A 169 -30.94 -19.60 19.09
N TRP A 170 -31.20 -19.31 20.37
CA TRP A 170 -30.85 -18.04 20.97
C TRP A 170 -29.35 -17.81 20.96
N LEU A 171 -28.57 -18.84 21.25
CA LEU A 171 -27.09 -18.73 21.16
C LEU A 171 -26.64 -18.41 19.74
N ILE A 172 -27.21 -19.05 18.71
CA ILE A 172 -26.95 -18.78 17.30
C ILE A 172 -27.28 -17.32 16.95
N ILE A 173 -28.45 -16.84 17.36
CA ILE A 173 -28.90 -15.46 17.12
C ILE A 173 -27.93 -14.47 17.78
N LEU A 174 -27.61 -14.68 19.06
CA LEU A 174 -26.71 -13.79 19.81
C LEU A 174 -25.28 -13.78 19.25
N MET A 175 -24.74 -14.95 18.90
CA MET A 175 -23.41 -15.03 18.26
C MET A 175 -23.41 -14.26 16.94
N SER A 176 -24.39 -14.44 16.09
CA SER A 176 -24.57 -13.70 14.84
C SER A 176 -24.64 -12.20 15.09
N SER A 177 -25.43 -11.78 16.07
CA SER A 177 -25.59 -10.37 16.44
C SER A 177 -24.33 -9.74 17.00
N VAL A 178 -23.50 -10.49 17.74
CA VAL A 178 -22.20 -10.02 18.23
C VAL A 178 -21.24 -9.77 17.05
N VAL A 179 -21.13 -10.72 16.12
CA VAL A 179 -20.26 -10.58 14.94
C VAL A 179 -20.69 -9.39 14.09
N THR A 180 -21.99 -9.25 13.82
CA THR A 180 -22.53 -8.14 13.03
C THR A 180 -22.43 -6.80 13.75
N SER A 181 -22.59 -6.76 15.07
CA SER A 181 -22.42 -5.54 15.87
C SER A 181 -20.96 -5.06 15.85
N ILE A 182 -19.99 -5.94 16.02
CA ILE A 182 -18.56 -5.59 15.93
C ILE A 182 -18.25 -5.03 14.53
N THR A 183 -18.77 -5.68 13.49
CA THR A 183 -18.60 -5.20 12.11
C THR A 183 -19.32 -3.87 11.90
N GLY A 184 -20.48 -3.68 12.46
CA GLY A 184 -21.22 -2.43 12.46
C GLY A 184 -20.48 -1.28 13.14
N LEU A 185 -19.77 -1.55 14.25
CA LEU A 185 -18.89 -0.57 14.90
C LEU A 185 -17.69 -0.21 14.02
N SER A 186 -17.09 -1.20 13.37
CA SER A 186 -15.95 -0.99 12.46
C SER A 186 -16.33 -0.18 11.23
N ILE A 187 -17.46 -0.48 10.59
CA ILE A 187 -17.94 0.29 9.43
C ILE A 187 -18.37 1.70 9.83
N SER A 188 -18.92 1.87 11.04
CA SER A 188 -19.25 3.18 11.61
C SER A 188 -18.00 4.04 11.79
N ALA A 189 -16.87 3.46 12.22
CA ALA A 189 -15.60 4.16 12.32
C ALA A 189 -15.08 4.56 10.93
N ILE A 190 -15.11 3.64 9.95
CA ILE A 190 -14.64 3.90 8.59
C ILE A 190 -15.51 4.97 7.90
N SER A 191 -16.83 4.91 8.03
CA SER A 191 -17.77 5.85 7.39
C SER A 191 -17.69 7.27 7.96
N THR A 192 -17.21 7.43 9.19
CA THR A 192 -17.02 8.73 9.84
C THR A 192 -15.62 9.31 9.66
N ASN A 193 -14.74 8.61 8.96
CA ASN A 193 -13.37 9.06 8.68
C ASN A 193 -13.29 9.93 7.41
N GLY A 194 -13.97 11.07 7.41
CA GLY A 194 -14.00 12.01 6.30
C GLY A 194 -15.28 11.97 5.50
N LYS A 195 -15.34 12.75 4.41
CA LYS A 195 -16.56 12.89 3.59
C LYS A 195 -16.70 11.69 2.65
N VAL A 196 -17.74 10.90 2.87
CA VAL A 196 -18.06 9.74 2.01
C VAL A 196 -18.71 10.25 0.72
N LYS A 197 -18.12 9.90 -0.42
CA LYS A 197 -18.71 10.09 -1.76
C LYS A 197 -19.46 8.82 -2.17
N ALA A 198 -20.21 8.89 -3.28
CA ALA A 198 -20.86 7.74 -3.88
C ALA A 198 -19.86 6.59 -4.14
N GLY A 199 -20.30 5.34 -3.92
CA GLY A 199 -19.47 4.13 -4.09
C GLY A 199 -19.60 3.08 -2.99
N GLY A 200 -20.45 3.34 -2.00
CA GLY A 200 -20.85 2.37 -0.97
C GLY A 200 -19.69 1.81 -0.15
N THR A 201 -19.90 0.61 0.35
CA THR A 201 -18.94 -0.12 1.20
C THR A 201 -17.59 -0.33 0.52
N TYR A 202 -17.56 -0.57 -0.80
CA TYR A 202 -16.31 -0.67 -1.58
C TYR A 202 -15.48 0.60 -1.48
N PHE A 203 -16.10 1.77 -1.66
CA PHE A 203 -15.41 3.06 -1.55
C PHE A 203 -14.80 3.24 -0.16
N LEU A 204 -15.55 2.93 0.90
CA LEU A 204 -15.09 3.05 2.28
C LEU A 204 -13.84 2.21 2.55
N ILE A 205 -13.83 0.97 2.10
CA ILE A 205 -12.73 0.02 2.33
C ILE A 205 -11.53 0.36 1.45
N SER A 206 -11.75 0.65 0.17
CA SER A 206 -10.66 0.95 -0.76
C SER A 206 -9.89 2.23 -0.41
N ARG A 207 -10.58 3.21 0.18
CA ARG A 207 -9.93 4.45 0.68
C ARG A 207 -9.17 4.23 1.98
N SER A 208 -9.55 3.25 2.77
CA SER A 208 -8.86 2.93 4.02
C SER A 208 -7.64 2.02 3.80
N LEU A 209 -7.76 0.96 2.99
CA LEU A 209 -6.70 -0.05 2.78
C LEU A 209 -5.86 0.16 1.52
N GLY A 210 -6.35 0.94 0.57
CA GLY A 210 -5.73 1.12 -0.74
C GLY A 210 -6.39 0.30 -1.84
N PRO A 211 -5.99 0.53 -3.13
CA PRO A 211 -6.66 -0.05 -4.30
C PRO A 211 -6.50 -1.57 -4.42
N GLU A 212 -5.42 -2.12 -3.89
CA GLU A 212 -5.08 -3.54 -4.02
C GLU A 212 -6.06 -4.42 -3.23
N LEU A 213 -6.17 -4.18 -1.93
CA LEU A 213 -7.12 -4.89 -1.07
C LEU A 213 -8.57 -4.47 -1.34
N GLY A 214 -8.79 -3.16 -1.57
CA GLY A 214 -10.12 -2.63 -1.89
C GLY A 214 -10.73 -3.26 -3.13
N GLY A 215 -9.96 -3.46 -4.20
CA GLY A 215 -10.42 -4.12 -5.42
C GLY A 215 -10.85 -5.56 -5.18
N SER A 216 -10.05 -6.33 -4.46
CA SER A 216 -10.35 -7.73 -4.14
C SER A 216 -11.61 -7.88 -3.29
N ILE A 217 -11.77 -7.02 -2.28
CA ILE A 217 -12.95 -7.02 -1.41
C ILE A 217 -14.20 -6.60 -2.19
N GLY A 218 -14.08 -5.58 -3.05
CA GLY A 218 -15.20 -5.11 -3.87
C GLY A 218 -15.76 -6.20 -4.78
N LEU A 219 -14.90 -7.01 -5.40
CA LEU A 219 -15.31 -8.14 -6.22
C LEU A 219 -16.10 -9.18 -5.40
N LEU A 220 -15.55 -9.60 -4.25
CA LEU A 220 -16.20 -10.56 -3.36
C LEU A 220 -17.54 -10.08 -2.86
N PHE A 221 -17.59 -8.82 -2.45
CA PHE A 221 -18.80 -8.21 -1.92
C PHE A 221 -19.90 -8.09 -2.99
N SER A 222 -19.52 -7.72 -4.22
CA SER A 222 -20.46 -7.66 -5.35
C SER A 222 -21.02 -9.04 -5.68
N PHE A 223 -20.18 -10.07 -5.65
CA PHE A 223 -20.60 -11.45 -5.85
C PHE A 223 -21.53 -11.92 -4.74
N ALA A 224 -21.19 -11.66 -3.47
CA ALA A 224 -22.02 -11.99 -2.32
C ALA A 224 -23.44 -11.39 -2.43
N ASN A 225 -23.54 -10.11 -2.84
CA ASN A 225 -24.83 -9.45 -3.02
C ASN A 225 -25.64 -10.05 -4.17
N ALA A 226 -25.00 -10.44 -5.28
CA ALA A 226 -25.69 -11.09 -6.39
C ALA A 226 -26.26 -12.46 -6.00
N VAL A 227 -25.51 -13.25 -5.21
CA VAL A 227 -25.98 -14.53 -4.68
C VAL A 227 -27.07 -14.34 -3.61
N ALA A 228 -26.99 -13.25 -2.82
CA ALA A 228 -28.04 -12.91 -1.86
C ALA A 228 -29.39 -12.60 -2.53
N VAL A 229 -29.38 -11.92 -3.68
CA VAL A 229 -30.59 -11.74 -4.49
C VAL A 229 -31.19 -13.09 -4.87
N ALA A 230 -30.37 -14.02 -5.36
CA ALA A 230 -30.83 -15.36 -5.71
C ALA A 230 -31.43 -16.10 -4.52
N MET A 231 -30.84 -16.01 -3.32
CA MET A 231 -31.37 -16.63 -2.09
C MET A 231 -32.77 -16.13 -1.77
N HIS A 232 -32.97 -14.81 -1.79
CA HIS A 232 -34.29 -14.24 -1.49
C HIS A 232 -35.34 -14.59 -2.56
N VAL A 233 -34.91 -14.65 -3.82
CA VAL A 233 -35.79 -15.02 -4.94
C VAL A 233 -36.16 -16.52 -4.85
N VAL A 234 -35.22 -17.40 -4.54
CA VAL A 234 -35.50 -18.83 -4.35
C VAL A 234 -36.47 -19.06 -3.20
N GLY A 235 -36.24 -18.40 -2.04
CA GLY A 235 -37.16 -18.51 -0.92
C GLY A 235 -38.59 -17.99 -1.22
N PHE A 236 -38.71 -16.88 -1.95
CA PHE A 236 -40.00 -16.44 -2.46
C PHE A 236 -40.65 -17.49 -3.38
N SER A 237 -39.84 -18.08 -4.27
CA SER A 237 -40.30 -19.10 -5.22
C SER A 237 -40.73 -20.40 -4.51
N GLU A 238 -40.04 -20.78 -3.42
CA GLU A 238 -40.48 -21.91 -2.55
C GLU A 238 -41.84 -21.62 -1.98
N THR A 239 -42.09 -20.43 -1.44
CA THR A 239 -43.42 -20.05 -0.92
C THR A 239 -44.51 -20.06 -1.99
N VAL A 240 -44.19 -19.55 -3.20
CA VAL A 240 -45.16 -19.59 -4.32
C VAL A 240 -45.42 -21.02 -4.79
N LYS A 241 -44.43 -21.87 -4.82
CA LYS A 241 -44.58 -23.31 -5.15
C LYS A 241 -45.51 -23.98 -4.13
N ASP A 242 -45.31 -23.72 -2.82
CA ASP A 242 -46.18 -24.30 -1.78
C ASP A 242 -47.63 -23.86 -1.96
N LEU A 243 -47.84 -22.59 -2.33
CA LEU A 243 -49.15 -22.06 -2.65
C LEU A 243 -49.75 -22.72 -3.91
N LEU A 244 -48.96 -22.95 -4.95
CA LEU A 244 -49.41 -23.66 -6.17
C LEU A 244 -49.79 -25.09 -5.89
N VAL A 245 -49.08 -25.78 -4.99
CA VAL A 245 -49.45 -27.13 -4.52
C VAL A 245 -50.75 -27.09 -3.72
N GLU A 246 -50.97 -26.10 -2.82
CA GLU A 246 -52.18 -25.96 -2.04
C GLU A 246 -53.44 -25.72 -2.91
N PHE A 247 -53.27 -25.00 -4.03
CA PHE A 247 -54.35 -24.75 -4.99
C PHE A 247 -54.44 -25.78 -6.12
N ASP A 248 -53.69 -26.90 -6.07
CA ASP A 248 -53.60 -27.95 -7.10
C ASP A 248 -53.28 -27.40 -8.51
N ALA A 249 -52.48 -26.34 -8.56
CA ALA A 249 -52.11 -25.58 -9.74
C ALA A 249 -50.64 -25.77 -10.15
N VAL A 250 -50.03 -26.92 -9.87
CA VAL A 250 -48.63 -27.26 -10.19
C VAL A 250 -48.39 -27.11 -11.69
N MET A 251 -47.30 -26.39 -12.09
CA MET A 251 -47.01 -26.12 -13.49
C MET A 251 -46.28 -27.28 -14.15
N THR A 252 -45.23 -27.84 -13.52
CA THR A 252 -44.38 -28.90 -14.10
C THR A 252 -44.04 -29.94 -13.03
N ASP A 253 -43.08 -29.58 -12.18
CA ASP A 253 -42.66 -30.32 -10.99
C ASP A 253 -42.16 -29.34 -9.91
N PRO A 254 -42.12 -29.73 -8.63
CA PRO A 254 -41.84 -28.80 -7.54
C PRO A 254 -40.49 -28.04 -7.72
N VAL A 255 -39.47 -28.63 -8.31
CA VAL A 255 -38.14 -28.02 -8.51
C VAL A 255 -38.15 -27.06 -9.70
N ASN A 256 -38.79 -27.43 -10.80
CA ASN A 256 -38.85 -26.58 -11.98
C ASN A 256 -39.83 -25.43 -11.78
N ASP A 257 -40.87 -25.58 -10.97
CA ASP A 257 -41.76 -24.50 -10.59
C ASP A 257 -41.01 -23.40 -9.82
N ILE A 258 -40.10 -23.77 -8.88
CA ILE A 258 -39.23 -22.81 -8.19
C ILE A 258 -38.34 -22.07 -9.19
N ARG A 259 -37.75 -22.76 -10.18
CA ARG A 259 -36.93 -22.15 -11.22
C ARG A 259 -37.69 -21.19 -12.09
N ILE A 260 -38.86 -21.56 -12.57
CA ILE A 260 -39.72 -20.73 -13.44
C ILE A 260 -40.17 -19.48 -12.69
N VAL A 261 -40.73 -19.64 -11.49
CA VAL A 261 -41.14 -18.52 -10.65
C VAL A 261 -39.98 -17.62 -10.30
N GLY A 262 -38.82 -18.22 -9.98
CA GLY A 262 -37.58 -17.49 -9.68
C GLY A 262 -37.09 -16.62 -10.82
N VAL A 263 -37.05 -17.15 -12.05
CA VAL A 263 -36.64 -16.39 -13.23
C VAL A 263 -37.62 -15.26 -13.54
N ILE A 264 -38.93 -15.49 -13.39
CA ILE A 264 -39.95 -14.44 -13.55
C ILE A 264 -39.76 -13.36 -12.50
N THR A 265 -39.60 -13.73 -11.26
CA THR A 265 -39.42 -12.81 -10.11
C THR A 265 -38.18 -11.95 -10.27
N VAL A 266 -37.03 -12.54 -10.58
CA VAL A 266 -35.79 -11.75 -10.77
C VAL A 266 -35.87 -10.81 -11.97
N THR A 267 -36.62 -11.17 -13.00
CA THR A 267 -36.88 -10.31 -14.17
C THR A 267 -37.75 -9.10 -13.80
N VAL A 268 -38.79 -9.30 -12.98
CA VAL A 268 -39.62 -8.20 -12.45
C VAL A 268 -38.78 -7.28 -11.56
N LEU A 269 -37.94 -7.84 -10.67
CA LEU A 269 -37.06 -7.07 -9.80
C LEU A 269 -36.04 -6.26 -10.59
N LEU A 270 -35.51 -6.80 -11.69
CA LEU A 270 -34.65 -6.05 -12.60
C LEU A 270 -35.40 -4.87 -13.23
N GLY A 271 -36.65 -5.06 -13.62
CA GLY A 271 -37.52 -3.98 -14.12
C GLY A 271 -37.71 -2.85 -13.10
N ILE A 272 -37.89 -3.18 -11.81
CA ILE A 272 -38.02 -2.18 -10.72
C ILE A 272 -36.68 -1.47 -10.51
N ALA A 273 -35.56 -2.18 -10.52
CA ALA A 273 -34.21 -1.59 -10.38
C ALA A 273 -33.89 -0.61 -11.52
N LEU A 274 -34.32 -0.91 -12.74
CA LEU A 274 -34.18 -0.02 -13.90
C LEU A 274 -35.04 1.23 -13.84
N ALA A 275 -36.14 1.23 -13.04
CA ALA A 275 -36.98 2.40 -12.83
C ALA A 275 -36.35 3.48 -11.93
N GLY A 276 -35.24 3.15 -11.23
CA GLY A 276 -34.44 4.09 -10.46
C GLY A 276 -34.65 4.04 -8.94
N MET A 277 -33.71 4.62 -8.18
CA MET A 277 -33.60 4.52 -6.73
C MET A 277 -34.77 5.15 -5.95
N GLU A 278 -35.46 6.13 -6.54
CA GLU A 278 -36.60 6.77 -5.88
C GLU A 278 -37.78 5.81 -5.76
N TRP A 279 -38.07 5.03 -6.82
CA TRP A 279 -39.11 4.01 -6.83
C TRP A 279 -38.77 2.85 -5.92
N GLU A 280 -37.51 2.42 -5.92
CA GLU A 280 -37.00 1.41 -4.97
C GLU A 280 -37.22 1.82 -3.52
N ALA A 281 -36.90 3.06 -3.14
CA ALA A 281 -37.05 3.55 -1.78
C ALA A 281 -38.54 3.61 -1.36
N LYS A 282 -39.45 4.00 -2.25
CA LYS A 282 -40.91 3.97 -1.98
C LYS A 282 -41.39 2.55 -1.80
N ALA A 283 -40.97 1.62 -2.65
CA ALA A 283 -41.31 0.21 -2.53
C ALA A 283 -40.84 -0.40 -1.21
N GLN A 284 -39.61 -0.10 -0.77
CA GLN A 284 -39.10 -0.57 0.51
C GLN A 284 -39.91 -0.10 1.72
N VAL A 285 -40.40 1.13 1.73
CA VAL A 285 -41.26 1.62 2.81
C VAL A 285 -42.59 0.87 2.83
N VAL A 286 -43.16 0.59 1.66
CA VAL A 286 -44.39 -0.22 1.57
C VAL A 286 -44.17 -1.64 2.11
N PHE A 287 -43.09 -2.32 1.66
CA PHE A 287 -42.74 -3.65 2.14
C PHE A 287 -42.45 -3.69 3.64
N PHE A 288 -41.83 -2.63 4.19
CA PHE A 288 -41.63 -2.52 5.62
C PHE A 288 -42.96 -2.55 6.40
N PHE A 289 -43.97 -1.81 5.95
CA PHE A 289 -45.28 -1.85 6.57
C PHE A 289 -45.96 -3.22 6.40
N VAL A 290 -45.82 -3.88 5.25
CA VAL A 290 -46.30 -5.24 5.03
C VAL A 290 -45.69 -6.23 6.04
N ILE A 291 -44.38 -6.17 6.25
CA ILE A 291 -43.71 -7.01 7.26
C ILE A 291 -44.18 -6.69 8.68
N MET A 292 -44.37 -5.43 9.02
CA MET A 292 -44.89 -5.03 10.33
C MET A 292 -46.31 -5.55 10.57
N ILE A 293 -47.16 -5.49 9.56
CA ILE A 293 -48.52 -6.06 9.63
C ILE A 293 -48.45 -7.59 9.79
N SER A 294 -47.52 -8.26 9.06
CA SER A 294 -47.27 -9.69 9.20
C SER A 294 -46.87 -10.08 10.63
N PHE A 295 -45.97 -9.30 11.26
CA PHE A 295 -45.59 -9.55 12.66
C PHE A 295 -46.76 -9.38 13.62
N VAL A 296 -47.55 -8.31 13.44
CA VAL A 296 -48.77 -8.13 14.25
C VAL A 296 -49.73 -9.30 14.07
N ASN A 297 -49.97 -9.73 12.83
CA ASN A 297 -50.83 -10.89 12.54
C ASN A 297 -50.27 -12.18 13.17
N TYR A 298 -48.96 -12.41 13.08
CA TYR A 298 -48.31 -13.55 13.73
C TYR A 298 -48.54 -13.55 15.25
N PHE A 299 -48.20 -12.46 15.96
CA PHE A 299 -48.35 -12.39 17.41
C PHE A 299 -49.82 -12.47 17.85
N VAL A 300 -50.74 -11.84 17.11
CA VAL A 300 -52.16 -11.98 17.36
C VAL A 300 -52.61 -13.43 17.15
N GLY A 301 -52.12 -14.08 16.08
CA GLY A 301 -52.37 -15.48 15.76
C GLY A 301 -51.95 -16.45 16.87
N THR A 302 -50.82 -16.16 17.55
CA THR A 302 -50.34 -17.00 18.67
C THR A 302 -51.17 -16.84 19.94
N LEU A 303 -51.94 -15.76 20.08
CA LEU A 303 -52.84 -15.55 21.22
C LEU A 303 -54.23 -16.19 21.03
N ILE A 304 -54.58 -16.58 19.79
CA ILE A 304 -55.85 -17.20 19.50
C ILE A 304 -55.85 -18.66 19.98
N PRO A 305 -56.84 -19.15 20.71
CA PRO A 305 -56.95 -20.54 21.19
C PRO A 305 -56.88 -21.54 20.03
N ALA A 306 -56.17 -22.66 20.26
CA ALA A 306 -55.98 -23.70 19.25
C ALA A 306 -57.33 -24.38 18.92
N SER A 307 -57.72 -24.45 17.66
CA SER A 307 -58.79 -25.27 17.13
C SER A 307 -58.31 -26.72 16.91
N SER A 308 -59.23 -27.68 16.82
CA SER A 308 -58.90 -29.09 16.57
C SER A 308 -58.03 -29.26 15.29
N GLU A 309 -58.31 -28.50 14.24
CA GLU A 309 -57.52 -28.51 13.00
C GLU A 309 -56.12 -27.99 13.21
N ARG A 310 -55.94 -26.95 14.02
CA ARG A 310 -54.61 -26.44 14.34
C ARG A 310 -53.83 -27.39 15.25
N MET A 311 -54.53 -28.06 16.17
CA MET A 311 -53.92 -29.08 17.03
C MET A 311 -53.41 -30.28 16.24
N SER A 312 -54.13 -30.72 15.19
CA SER A 312 -53.67 -31.81 14.33
C SER A 312 -52.39 -31.46 13.59
N LYS A 313 -52.15 -30.15 13.30
CA LYS A 313 -50.96 -29.60 12.69
C LYS A 313 -49.85 -29.23 13.71
N GLY A 314 -50.06 -29.57 15.02
CA GLY A 314 -49.03 -29.39 16.04
C GLY A 314 -49.11 -28.08 16.83
N TYR A 315 -50.09 -27.20 16.62
CA TYR A 315 -50.23 -25.93 17.35
C TYR A 315 -51.15 -26.08 18.57
N PHE A 316 -50.59 -25.86 19.77
CA PHE A 316 -51.33 -26.05 21.04
C PHE A 316 -51.45 -24.79 21.91
N SER A 317 -51.23 -23.59 21.33
CA SER A 317 -51.13 -22.32 22.07
C SER A 317 -49.94 -22.34 23.08
N TYR A 318 -49.77 -21.27 23.87
CA TYR A 318 -48.69 -21.18 24.83
C TYR A 318 -48.76 -22.26 25.91
N ARG A 319 -47.76 -23.16 25.98
CA ARG A 319 -47.61 -24.22 26.97
C ARG A 319 -46.21 -24.28 27.52
N SER A 320 -46.05 -24.34 28.84
CA SER A 320 -44.77 -24.46 29.52
C SER A 320 -44.05 -25.76 29.19
N ASP A 321 -44.82 -26.84 29.02
CA ASP A 321 -44.29 -28.18 28.77
C ASP A 321 -43.68 -28.26 27.35
N ILE A 322 -44.35 -27.67 26.36
CA ILE A 322 -43.87 -27.55 24.99
C ILE A 322 -42.58 -26.70 24.96
N PHE A 323 -42.56 -25.59 25.71
CA PHE A 323 -41.36 -24.75 25.82
C PHE A 323 -40.18 -25.50 26.38
N LEU A 324 -40.39 -26.29 27.47
CA LEU A 324 -39.32 -27.05 28.10
C LEU A 324 -38.79 -28.18 27.22
N GLU A 325 -39.67 -28.90 26.48
CA GLU A 325 -39.24 -29.94 25.54
C GLU A 325 -38.48 -29.33 24.36
N ASN A 326 -38.96 -28.22 23.84
CA ASN A 326 -38.29 -27.53 22.74
C ASN A 326 -37.05 -26.73 23.17
N LEU A 327 -36.68 -26.69 24.46
CA LEU A 327 -35.52 -25.98 24.94
C LEU A 327 -34.21 -26.63 24.50
N GLY A 328 -34.17 -27.98 24.47
CA GLY A 328 -33.03 -28.79 24.08
C GLY A 328 -32.95 -29.08 22.58
N PRO A 329 -31.79 -29.43 22.05
CA PRO A 329 -31.61 -29.79 20.63
C PRO A 329 -32.14 -31.20 20.35
N GLU A 330 -32.65 -31.38 19.12
CA GLU A 330 -32.96 -32.68 18.52
C GLU A 330 -32.53 -32.68 17.06
N TRP A 331 -31.31 -33.17 16.81
CA TRP A 331 -30.70 -33.12 15.52
C TRP A 331 -31.23 -34.16 14.55
N ARG A 332 -31.68 -33.76 13.36
CA ARG A 332 -32.21 -34.64 12.31
C ARG A 332 -31.52 -34.33 10.97
N GLY A 333 -31.26 -35.38 10.17
CA GLY A 333 -30.67 -35.27 8.84
C GLY A 333 -29.15 -34.97 8.85
N GLU A 334 -28.55 -34.88 7.67
CA GLU A 334 -27.10 -34.68 7.52
C GLU A 334 -26.60 -33.30 7.99
N SER A 335 -27.43 -32.27 7.91
CA SER A 335 -27.15 -30.93 8.38
C SER A 335 -27.51 -30.68 9.85
N GLY A 336 -27.97 -31.70 10.57
CA GLY A 336 -28.38 -31.65 11.98
C GLY A 336 -27.18 -31.45 12.91
N SER A 337 -26.64 -30.23 12.96
CA SER A 337 -25.57 -29.86 13.87
C SER A 337 -25.64 -28.37 14.22
N PHE A 338 -24.97 -27.97 15.32
CA PHE A 338 -24.96 -26.56 15.72
C PHE A 338 -24.42 -25.64 14.62
N PHE A 339 -23.27 -26.00 14.01
CA PHE A 339 -22.69 -25.20 12.94
C PHE A 339 -23.45 -25.31 11.62
N GLY A 340 -24.14 -26.44 11.36
CA GLY A 340 -25.07 -26.57 10.25
C GLY A 340 -26.23 -25.57 10.35
N MET A 341 -26.89 -25.53 11.50
CA MET A 341 -27.96 -24.56 11.77
C MET A 341 -27.46 -23.11 11.77
N PHE A 342 -26.25 -22.88 12.32
CA PHE A 342 -25.64 -21.56 12.29
C PHE A 342 -25.35 -21.10 10.85
N SER A 343 -24.89 -21.99 9.97
CA SER A 343 -24.61 -21.66 8.57
C SER A 343 -25.84 -21.25 7.77
N ILE A 344 -26.97 -21.86 8.08
CA ILE A 344 -28.25 -21.55 7.44
C ILE A 344 -28.87 -20.26 8.01
N PHE A 345 -28.68 -20.00 9.32
CA PHE A 345 -29.19 -18.79 9.96
C PHE A 345 -28.37 -17.54 9.61
N PHE A 346 -27.08 -17.64 9.55
CA PHE A 346 -26.17 -16.48 9.47
C PHE A 346 -26.43 -15.51 8.31
N PRO A 347 -26.84 -15.95 7.09
CA PRO A 347 -27.21 -15.03 6.02
C PRO A 347 -28.27 -14.01 6.41
N SER A 348 -29.21 -14.36 7.31
CA SER A 348 -30.23 -13.43 7.80
C SER A 348 -29.62 -12.26 8.56
N ALA A 349 -28.47 -12.44 9.22
CA ALA A 349 -27.76 -11.38 9.94
C ALA A 349 -26.85 -10.52 9.04
N THR A 350 -26.72 -10.83 7.75
CA THR A 350 -25.73 -10.18 6.86
C THR A 350 -26.17 -8.85 6.27
N GLY A 351 -27.43 -8.46 6.37
CA GLY A 351 -28.01 -7.26 5.78
C GLY A 351 -27.51 -5.90 6.28
N ILE A 352 -26.58 -5.86 7.24
CA ILE A 352 -26.09 -4.64 7.89
C ILE A 352 -25.39 -3.65 6.94
N LEU A 353 -24.87 -4.11 5.81
CA LEU A 353 -24.17 -3.27 4.84
C LEU A 353 -25.09 -2.56 3.84
N ALA A 354 -26.39 -2.91 3.80
CA ALA A 354 -27.35 -2.36 2.86
C ALA A 354 -27.46 -0.82 2.93
N GLY A 355 -27.46 -0.27 4.15
CA GLY A 355 -27.46 1.18 4.35
C GLY A 355 -26.15 1.88 3.97
N ALA A 356 -25.02 1.21 4.11
CA ALA A 356 -23.72 1.76 3.72
C ALA A 356 -23.53 1.79 2.20
N ASN A 357 -24.20 0.90 1.46
CA ASN A 357 -24.11 0.82 0.00
C ASN A 357 -24.65 2.08 -0.69
N ILE A 358 -25.61 2.78 -0.11
CA ILE A 358 -26.19 4.03 -0.64
C ILE A 358 -25.59 5.28 0.00
N SER A 359 -24.39 5.20 0.51
CA SER A 359 -23.71 6.30 1.22
C SER A 359 -23.68 7.63 0.43
N GLY A 360 -23.72 7.58 -0.89
CA GLY A 360 -23.78 8.76 -1.77
C GLY A 360 -25.08 9.53 -1.72
N ASP A 361 -26.20 8.84 -1.41
CA ASP A 361 -27.57 9.38 -1.44
C ASP A 361 -28.10 9.71 -0.03
N LEU A 362 -27.24 9.55 0.99
CA LEU A 362 -27.58 9.92 2.37
C LEU A 362 -27.31 11.42 2.61
N LYS A 363 -28.20 12.05 3.40
CA LYS A 363 -28.05 13.46 3.80
C LYS A 363 -26.77 13.70 4.61
N ASP A 364 -26.49 12.82 5.58
CA ASP A 364 -25.27 12.79 6.38
C ASP A 364 -24.86 11.33 6.63
N PRO A 365 -24.01 10.74 5.78
CA PRO A 365 -23.56 9.37 5.93
C PRO A 365 -22.85 9.08 7.26
N GLY A 366 -22.11 10.07 7.79
CA GLY A 366 -21.35 9.94 9.03
C GLY A 366 -22.23 9.80 10.28
N VAL A 367 -23.47 10.26 10.25
CA VAL A 367 -24.46 10.09 11.32
C VAL A 367 -25.44 8.96 10.98
N ALA A 368 -25.88 8.90 9.72
CA ALA A 368 -26.90 7.98 9.29
C ALA A 368 -26.48 6.51 9.35
N ILE A 369 -25.24 6.18 8.92
CA ILE A 369 -24.76 4.80 8.90
C ILE A 369 -24.61 4.24 10.32
N PRO A 370 -23.90 4.91 11.27
CA PRO A 370 -23.79 4.37 12.64
C PRO A 370 -25.13 4.19 13.34
N GLN A 371 -25.98 5.22 13.31
CA GLN A 371 -27.28 5.17 14.01
C GLN A 371 -28.22 4.15 13.39
N GLY A 372 -28.37 4.18 12.07
CA GLY A 372 -29.27 3.30 11.36
C GLY A 372 -28.88 1.82 11.46
N THR A 373 -27.62 1.50 11.27
CA THR A 373 -27.11 0.11 11.29
C THR A 373 -27.23 -0.51 12.69
N LEU A 374 -26.72 0.20 13.72
CA LEU A 374 -26.75 -0.34 15.09
C LEU A 374 -28.18 -0.48 15.64
N THR A 375 -29.07 0.47 15.34
CA THR A 375 -30.49 0.37 15.71
C THR A 375 -31.16 -0.78 14.99
N ALA A 376 -30.87 -0.99 13.71
CA ALA A 376 -31.46 -2.12 12.96
C ALA A 376 -31.00 -3.47 13.55
N ILE A 377 -29.70 -3.65 13.85
CA ILE A 377 -29.18 -4.88 14.48
C ILE A 377 -29.89 -5.15 15.80
N PHE A 378 -30.02 -4.13 16.65
CA PHE A 378 -30.68 -4.27 17.95
C PHE A 378 -32.16 -4.70 17.84
N LEU A 379 -32.94 -4.00 17.03
CA LEU A 379 -34.39 -4.28 16.86
C LEU A 379 -34.60 -5.67 16.22
N THR A 380 -33.83 -6.01 15.22
CA THR A 380 -33.95 -7.31 14.54
C THR A 380 -33.55 -8.47 15.43
N THR A 381 -32.48 -8.31 16.25
CA THR A 381 -32.06 -9.32 17.24
C THR A 381 -33.20 -9.62 18.22
N ILE A 382 -33.83 -8.59 18.77
CA ILE A 382 -34.97 -8.77 19.70
C ILE A 382 -36.13 -9.51 19.01
N SER A 383 -36.46 -9.15 17.76
CA SER A 383 -37.55 -9.81 17.02
C SER A 383 -37.24 -11.30 16.77
N TYR A 384 -36.00 -11.66 16.39
CA TYR A 384 -35.62 -13.06 16.22
C TYR A 384 -35.68 -13.87 17.52
N LEU A 385 -35.20 -13.31 18.64
CA LEU A 385 -35.31 -13.96 19.95
C LEU A 385 -36.76 -14.18 20.39
N ALA A 386 -37.62 -13.18 20.17
CA ALA A 386 -39.02 -13.25 20.50
C ALA A 386 -39.77 -14.29 19.66
N ILE A 387 -39.53 -14.32 18.34
CA ILE A 387 -40.18 -15.27 17.43
C ILE A 387 -39.74 -16.70 17.74
N ALA A 388 -38.42 -16.95 17.95
CA ALA A 388 -37.94 -18.27 18.32
C ALA A 388 -38.53 -18.77 19.64
N ALA A 389 -38.69 -17.90 20.65
CA ALA A 389 -39.35 -18.24 21.92
C ALA A 389 -40.85 -18.56 21.76
N THR A 390 -41.56 -17.71 21.00
CA THR A 390 -42.99 -17.85 20.85
C THR A 390 -43.34 -19.09 20.02
N ILE A 391 -42.63 -19.38 18.94
CA ILE A 391 -42.91 -20.54 18.12
C ILE A 391 -42.54 -21.84 18.86
N GLY A 392 -41.43 -21.87 19.56
CA GLY A 392 -41.02 -23.02 20.38
C GLY A 392 -41.88 -23.27 21.60
N ALA A 393 -42.68 -22.25 22.05
CA ALA A 393 -43.62 -22.39 23.16
C ALA A 393 -45.04 -22.85 22.72
N CYS A 394 -45.36 -22.73 21.41
CA CYS A 394 -46.72 -22.96 20.90
C CYS A 394 -46.86 -24.20 20.05
N VAL A 395 -45.75 -24.70 19.44
CA VAL A 395 -45.79 -25.75 18.43
C VAL A 395 -44.91 -26.93 18.85
N ILE A 396 -45.43 -28.15 18.76
CA ILE A 396 -44.69 -29.39 18.95
C ILE A 396 -43.90 -29.74 17.70
N ARG A 397 -42.81 -30.55 17.83
CA ARG A 397 -41.91 -30.89 16.74
C ARG A 397 -42.56 -31.71 15.64
N ASP A 398 -43.40 -32.69 15.99
CA ASP A 398 -43.95 -33.65 15.07
C ASP A 398 -45.48 -33.64 15.15
N ALA A 399 -46.15 -33.55 14.00
CA ALA A 399 -47.59 -33.66 13.88
C ALA A 399 -47.99 -34.27 12.53
N SER A 400 -49.03 -35.10 12.49
CA SER A 400 -49.50 -35.80 11.28
C SER A 400 -50.40 -34.94 10.38
N GLY A 401 -51.03 -33.89 10.92
CA GLY A 401 -52.06 -33.14 10.20
C GLY A 401 -53.40 -33.81 10.11
N SER A 402 -53.53 -35.07 10.55
CA SER A 402 -54.76 -35.85 10.48
C SER A 402 -55.68 -35.64 11.68
N LEU A 403 -56.91 -35.29 11.45
CA LEU A 403 -57.91 -35.17 12.50
C LEU A 403 -58.30 -36.52 13.13
N ASN A 404 -57.92 -37.64 12.49
CA ASN A 404 -58.22 -38.98 12.97
C ASN A 404 -57.35 -39.48 14.10
N ASP A 405 -56.17 -38.78 14.32
CA ASP A 405 -55.19 -39.16 15.33
C ASP A 405 -55.54 -38.70 16.76
N THR A 406 -56.75 -38.36 16.99
CA THR A 406 -57.29 -38.03 18.35
C THR A 406 -57.41 -39.32 19.20
N LEU A 407 -56.78 -39.28 20.40
CA LEU A 407 -56.94 -40.33 21.40
C LEU A 407 -58.42 -40.32 21.94
N VAL A 408 -59.20 -41.21 21.48
CA VAL A 408 -60.56 -41.43 22.08
C VAL A 408 -60.33 -41.98 23.48
N SER A 409 -61.01 -41.40 24.47
CA SER A 409 -60.85 -41.54 25.95
C SER A 409 -60.91 -42.93 26.54
N ASN A 410 -60.85 -44.04 25.76
CA ASN A 410 -60.96 -45.42 26.21
C ASN A 410 -59.75 -46.31 25.76
N PHE A 411 -58.73 -45.79 25.26
CA PHE A 411 -57.57 -46.64 24.86
C PHE A 411 -56.40 -46.51 25.90
N THR A 412 -56.52 -47.35 26.94
CA THR A 412 -55.40 -47.68 27.86
C THR A 412 -54.45 -48.71 27.20
N GLY A 413 -54.00 -48.39 26.03
CA GLY A 413 -52.95 -49.21 25.30
C GLY A 413 -51.64 -48.48 25.31
N GLY A 414 -50.65 -48.97 26.09
CA GLY A 414 -49.34 -48.45 26.15
C GLY A 414 -48.65 -48.46 24.80
N GLY A 415 -48.40 -47.27 24.19
CA GLY A 415 -47.73 -47.11 22.93
C GLY A 415 -47.67 -45.69 22.42
N CYS A 416 -48.32 -44.74 23.07
CA CYS A 416 -48.17 -43.31 22.65
C CYS A 416 -46.94 -42.69 23.21
N VAL A 417 -46.11 -42.14 22.38
CA VAL A 417 -44.82 -41.47 22.72
C VAL A 417 -44.86 -40.02 22.24
N GLY A 418 -44.39 -39.08 23.09
CA GLY A 418 -44.34 -37.66 22.79
C GLY A 418 -45.40 -36.80 23.46
N LEU A 419 -45.20 -35.45 23.49
CA LEU A 419 -46.08 -34.50 24.17
C LEU A 419 -47.50 -34.48 23.60
N GLY A 420 -47.69 -34.77 22.31
CA GLY A 420 -48.99 -34.88 21.68
C GLY A 420 -49.97 -35.78 22.44
N CYS A 421 -49.47 -36.87 23.06
CA CYS A 421 -50.23 -37.81 23.87
C CYS A 421 -50.88 -37.13 25.08
N GLY A 422 -50.16 -36.26 25.76
CA GLY A 422 -50.67 -35.48 26.93
C GLY A 422 -51.80 -34.51 26.55
N TYR A 423 -51.97 -34.21 25.29
CA TYR A 423 -52.99 -33.31 24.76
C TYR A 423 -54.08 -34.06 23.98
N GLY A 424 -54.07 -35.37 23.99
CA GLY A 424 -55.11 -36.20 23.36
C GLY A 424 -54.89 -36.49 21.87
N TRP A 425 -53.65 -36.41 21.43
CA TRP A 425 -53.24 -36.66 20.04
C TRP A 425 -52.14 -37.72 19.96
N ASN A 426 -52.26 -38.70 19.04
CA ASN A 426 -51.25 -39.73 18.86
C ASN A 426 -50.46 -39.53 17.56
N PHE A 427 -49.32 -38.90 17.65
CA PHE A 427 -48.38 -38.67 16.52
C PHE A 427 -47.25 -39.68 16.52
N THR A 428 -47.32 -40.76 17.31
CA THR A 428 -46.20 -41.72 17.51
C THR A 428 -45.79 -42.41 16.20
N GLU A 429 -46.75 -42.77 15.34
CA GLU A 429 -46.40 -43.48 14.10
C GLU A 429 -45.57 -42.60 13.17
N CYS A 430 -45.95 -41.38 12.86
CA CYS A 430 -45.20 -40.50 12.01
C CYS A 430 -43.95 -39.97 12.69
N SER A 431 -43.88 -39.81 14.00
CA SER A 431 -42.72 -39.36 14.72
C SER A 431 -41.60 -40.39 14.72
N VAL A 432 -41.95 -41.67 14.94
CA VAL A 432 -40.99 -42.79 14.91
C VAL A 432 -40.46 -43.05 13.48
N THR A 433 -41.34 -42.95 12.48
CA THR A 433 -40.97 -43.14 11.07
C THR A 433 -40.34 -41.91 10.44
N GLN A 434 -40.38 -40.75 11.15
CA GLN A 434 -39.95 -39.44 10.63
C GLN A 434 -40.69 -39.03 9.33
N THR A 435 -41.97 -39.47 9.22
CA THR A 435 -42.83 -39.19 8.05
C THR A 435 -43.92 -38.16 8.37
N CYS A 436 -43.84 -37.45 9.49
CA CYS A 436 -44.77 -36.39 9.81
C CYS A 436 -44.76 -35.27 8.75
N GLU A 437 -45.93 -34.85 8.28
CA GLU A 437 -46.06 -33.78 7.29
C GLU A 437 -46.07 -32.40 7.95
N TYR A 438 -46.46 -32.34 9.21
CA TYR A 438 -46.65 -31.10 9.98
C TYR A 438 -45.81 -31.13 11.26
N GLY A 439 -45.78 -30.00 11.95
CA GLY A 439 -44.93 -29.80 13.13
C GLY A 439 -43.70 -28.95 12.84
N LEU A 440 -42.97 -28.59 13.89
CA LEU A 440 -41.85 -27.65 13.81
C LEU A 440 -40.65 -28.23 13.02
N ALA A 441 -40.53 -29.58 12.95
CA ALA A 441 -39.38 -30.26 12.44
C ALA A 441 -39.42 -30.60 10.94
N ASN A 442 -40.53 -30.44 10.27
CA ASN A 442 -40.69 -30.90 8.90
C ASN A 442 -40.66 -29.75 7.89
N ASP A 443 -39.55 -29.72 7.15
CA ASP A 443 -39.34 -28.85 6.00
C ASP A 443 -38.73 -29.67 4.85
N TYR A 444 -39.21 -29.44 3.62
CA TYR A 444 -38.81 -30.20 2.43
C TYR A 444 -37.41 -29.96 1.93
N GLN A 445 -36.67 -31.00 1.56
CA GLN A 445 -35.32 -30.96 0.93
C GLN A 445 -35.35 -31.32 -0.55
N CYS A 446 -34.58 -30.64 -1.42
CA CYS A 446 -33.98 -31.20 -2.64
C CYS A 446 -32.79 -30.42 -3.20
N LEU A 447 -31.82 -31.13 -3.80
CA LEU A 447 -30.41 -30.79 -4.12
C LEU A 447 -30.09 -30.44 -5.59
N CYS A 448 -28.92 -29.75 -5.82
CA CYS A 448 -27.83 -29.78 -6.85
C CYS A 448 -27.63 -28.60 -7.79
N GLN A 449 -26.51 -28.02 -7.92
CA GLN A 449 -25.09 -27.98 -8.41
C GLN A 449 -24.90 -27.48 -9.90
N ASP A 450 -24.16 -26.51 -10.41
CA ASP A 450 -22.81 -26.01 -10.56
C ASP A 450 -22.55 -25.03 -11.72
N ASN A 451 -21.60 -24.02 -11.55
CA ASN A 451 -20.49 -23.47 -12.39
C ASN A 451 -20.66 -22.45 -13.55
N LEU A 452 -19.97 -21.32 -13.68
CA LEU A 452 -18.66 -20.68 -13.72
C LEU A 452 -18.38 -19.69 -14.90
N TYR A 453 -17.76 -18.57 -14.71
CA TYR A 453 -16.96 -17.46 -15.32
C TYR A 453 -16.60 -17.45 -16.83
N PRO A 454 -16.14 -16.29 -17.54
CA PRO A 454 -15.45 -15.04 -17.10
C PRO A 454 -15.84 -13.71 -17.84
N LEU A 455 -15.20 -12.53 -17.50
CA LEU A 455 -15.11 -11.21 -18.23
C LEU A 455 -15.74 -9.97 -17.54
N ILE A 456 -14.98 -9.35 -16.59
CA ILE A 456 -15.49 -8.26 -15.74
C ILE A 456 -15.30 -6.83 -16.32
N GLY A 457 -14.30 -6.57 -17.17
CA GLY A 457 -13.97 -5.21 -17.64
C GLY A 457 -15.00 -4.51 -18.55
N PHE A 458 -15.92 -5.27 -19.13
CA PHE A 458 -16.95 -4.77 -20.04
C PHE A 458 -18.10 -4.02 -19.33
N PHE A 459 -18.24 -4.19 -18.01
CA PHE A 459 -19.43 -3.79 -17.24
C PHE A 459 -19.33 -2.42 -16.56
N ALA A 460 -18.19 -1.72 -16.63
CA ALA A 460 -17.95 -0.47 -15.91
C ALA A 460 -18.57 0.81 -16.54
N LYS A 461 -19.23 0.72 -17.69
CA LYS A 461 -19.72 1.89 -18.42
C LYS A 461 -21.16 2.28 -17.99
N GLY A 462 -21.32 3.47 -17.41
CA GLY A 462 -22.63 4.04 -17.06
C GLY A 462 -23.38 4.66 -18.23
N TYR A 463 -24.70 4.60 -18.22
CA TYR A 463 -25.62 5.13 -19.24
C TYR A 463 -26.68 6.06 -18.63
N GLY A 464 -27.16 7.05 -19.40
CA GLY A 464 -28.19 7.99 -19.00
C GLY A 464 -27.72 9.16 -18.13
N LYS A 465 -28.67 10.08 -17.79
CA LYS A 465 -28.39 11.28 -16.95
C LYS A 465 -27.83 10.94 -15.56
N ASN A 466 -28.26 9.81 -14.97
CA ASN A 466 -27.84 9.34 -13.64
C ASN A 466 -26.62 8.42 -13.69
N LYS A 467 -25.99 8.18 -14.85
CA LYS A 467 -24.85 7.27 -15.03
C LYS A 467 -25.11 5.86 -14.50
N GLU A 468 -26.30 5.32 -14.71
CA GLU A 468 -26.75 4.00 -14.26
C GLU A 468 -25.90 2.88 -14.90
N PRO A 469 -25.37 1.91 -14.12
CA PRO A 469 -24.49 0.86 -14.64
C PRO A 469 -25.29 -0.32 -15.22
N LEU A 470 -26.04 -0.12 -16.31
CA LEU A 470 -26.92 -1.13 -16.92
C LEU A 470 -26.23 -2.48 -17.20
N ARG A 471 -24.96 -2.46 -17.56
CA ARG A 471 -24.20 -3.69 -17.77
C ARG A 471 -23.92 -4.44 -16.49
N ALA A 472 -23.70 -3.72 -15.37
CA ALA A 472 -23.54 -4.35 -14.06
C ALA A 472 -24.86 -4.98 -13.61
N TYR A 473 -26.00 -4.34 -13.88
CA TYR A 473 -27.33 -4.93 -13.63
C TYR A 473 -27.52 -6.23 -14.41
N ALA A 474 -27.14 -6.26 -15.70
CA ALA A 474 -27.18 -7.47 -16.51
C ALA A 474 -26.26 -8.58 -15.97
N LEU A 475 -25.08 -8.25 -15.47
CA LEU A 475 -24.18 -9.24 -14.84
C LEU A 475 -24.79 -9.82 -13.57
N THR A 476 -25.31 -8.94 -12.68
CA THR A 476 -25.96 -9.35 -11.44
C THR A 476 -27.18 -10.24 -11.73
N PHE A 477 -27.95 -9.90 -12.75
CA PHE A 477 -29.09 -10.68 -13.20
C PHE A 477 -28.69 -12.08 -13.69
N ILE A 478 -27.65 -12.18 -14.53
CA ILE A 478 -27.12 -13.48 -15.01
C ILE A 478 -26.60 -14.31 -13.84
N LEU A 479 -25.87 -13.72 -12.90
CA LEU A 479 -25.39 -14.41 -11.71
C LEU A 479 -26.55 -14.87 -10.83
N ALA A 480 -27.54 -14.01 -10.62
CA ALA A 480 -28.73 -14.37 -9.84
C ALA A 480 -29.48 -15.55 -10.48
N ILE A 481 -29.70 -15.54 -11.79
CA ILE A 481 -30.32 -16.69 -12.50
C ILE A 481 -29.51 -17.96 -12.30
N ALA A 482 -28.18 -17.92 -12.42
CA ALA A 482 -27.32 -19.10 -12.26
C ALA A 482 -27.51 -19.76 -10.88
N PHE A 483 -27.67 -18.95 -9.81
CA PHE A 483 -27.95 -19.49 -8.47
C PHE A 483 -29.41 -19.85 -8.23
N ILE A 484 -30.36 -19.16 -8.88
CA ILE A 484 -31.78 -19.54 -8.85
C ILE A 484 -32.00 -20.92 -9.46
N LEU A 485 -31.23 -21.27 -10.50
CA LEU A 485 -31.30 -22.61 -11.11
C LEU A 485 -30.88 -23.75 -10.17
N ILE A 486 -30.18 -23.46 -9.06
CA ILE A 486 -29.93 -24.44 -7.97
C ILE A 486 -31.24 -24.84 -7.31
N ALA A 487 -32.17 -23.90 -7.14
CA ALA A 487 -33.53 -24.09 -6.60
C ALA A 487 -33.57 -24.68 -5.16
N GLU A 488 -32.52 -24.43 -4.35
CA GLU A 488 -32.47 -24.92 -2.97
C GLU A 488 -31.81 -23.91 -2.04
N LEU A 489 -32.57 -23.46 -1.05
CA LEU A 489 -32.15 -22.42 -0.11
C LEU A 489 -31.04 -22.91 0.84
N ASN A 490 -31.10 -24.16 1.31
CA ASN A 490 -30.14 -24.70 2.28
C ASN A 490 -28.73 -24.88 1.70
N THR A 491 -28.62 -25.09 0.40
CA THR A 491 -27.34 -25.20 -0.32
C THR A 491 -26.75 -23.81 -0.60
N ILE A 492 -27.58 -22.83 -0.89
CA ILE A 492 -27.13 -21.45 -1.21
C ILE A 492 -26.69 -20.70 0.05
N ALA A 493 -27.40 -20.89 1.18
CA ALA A 493 -27.17 -20.13 2.42
C ALA A 493 -25.74 -20.27 3.00
N PRO A 494 -25.09 -21.45 3.09
CA PRO A 494 -23.71 -21.58 3.56
C PRO A 494 -22.68 -20.89 2.68
N ILE A 495 -22.91 -20.86 1.37
CA ILE A 495 -22.03 -20.21 0.40
C ILE A 495 -22.05 -18.69 0.64
N ILE A 496 -23.23 -18.11 0.73
CA ILE A 496 -23.42 -16.68 1.03
C ILE A 496 -22.78 -16.32 2.36
N SER A 497 -22.99 -17.14 3.40
CA SER A 497 -22.39 -16.93 4.72
C SER A 497 -20.88 -16.76 4.66
N ASN A 498 -20.16 -17.60 3.89
CA ASN A 498 -18.72 -17.52 3.74
C ASN A 498 -18.27 -16.22 3.05
N PHE A 499 -18.95 -15.79 2.00
CA PHE A 499 -18.61 -14.54 1.31
C PHE A 499 -18.82 -13.31 2.19
N PHE A 500 -19.93 -13.25 2.94
CA PHE A 500 -20.20 -12.14 3.87
C PHE A 500 -19.26 -12.16 5.07
N LEU A 501 -18.99 -13.32 5.68
CA LEU A 501 -18.03 -13.45 6.78
C LEU A 501 -16.64 -13.01 6.36
N CYS A 502 -16.21 -13.35 5.14
CA CYS A 502 -14.97 -12.88 4.59
C CYS A 502 -14.95 -11.35 4.44
N SER A 503 -16.04 -10.78 3.92
CA SER A 503 -16.17 -9.32 3.82
C SER A 503 -16.13 -8.65 5.19
N TYR A 504 -16.77 -9.23 6.21
CA TYR A 504 -16.74 -8.75 7.59
C TYR A 504 -15.35 -8.85 8.21
N ALA A 505 -14.65 -9.96 7.98
CA ALA A 505 -13.27 -10.12 8.41
C ALA A 505 -12.37 -9.00 7.85
N LEU A 506 -12.53 -8.68 6.57
CA LEU A 506 -11.74 -7.66 5.89
C LEU A 506 -12.12 -6.23 6.30
N ILE A 507 -13.41 -5.93 6.55
CA ILE A 507 -13.87 -4.65 7.11
C ILE A 507 -13.27 -4.43 8.51
N ASN A 508 -13.36 -5.43 9.38
CA ASN A 508 -12.81 -5.38 10.72
C ASN A 508 -11.29 -5.25 10.69
N PHE A 509 -10.60 -5.99 9.80
CA PHE A 509 -9.17 -5.86 9.57
C PHE A 509 -8.78 -4.46 9.06
N SER A 510 -9.57 -3.85 8.17
CA SER A 510 -9.36 -2.49 7.69
C SER A 510 -9.37 -1.48 8.84
N CYS A 511 -10.36 -1.57 9.71
CA CYS A 511 -10.48 -0.69 10.87
C CYS A 511 -9.32 -0.89 11.86
N PHE A 512 -8.94 -2.14 12.14
CA PHE A 512 -7.78 -2.48 12.97
C PHE A 512 -6.49 -1.91 12.38
N HIS A 513 -6.21 -2.18 11.10
CA HIS A 513 -5.00 -1.75 10.42
C HIS A 513 -4.89 -0.22 10.35
N ALA A 514 -5.97 0.47 9.99
CA ALA A 514 -6.01 1.93 9.96
C ALA A 514 -5.76 2.54 11.35
N THR A 515 -6.30 1.91 12.39
CA THR A 515 -6.16 2.38 13.78
C THR A 515 -4.75 2.12 14.34
N ILE A 516 -4.13 0.98 14.04
CA ILE A 516 -2.78 0.65 14.53
C ILE A 516 -1.71 1.47 13.81
N THR A 517 -1.95 1.74 12.52
CA THR A 517 -1.06 2.58 11.69
C THR A 517 -1.08 4.03 12.15
N ASN A 518 -2.15 4.47 12.81
CA ASN A 518 -2.29 5.82 13.40
C ASN A 518 -1.86 6.93 12.44
N SER A 519 -2.27 6.84 11.17
CA SER A 519 -1.94 7.87 10.19
C SER A 519 -2.65 9.19 10.50
N PRO A 520 -2.06 10.36 10.20
CA PRO A 520 -2.71 11.65 10.41
C PRO A 520 -4.06 11.79 9.68
N GLY A 521 -4.31 10.99 8.64
CA GLY A 521 -5.56 10.93 7.91
C GLY A 521 -6.66 10.08 8.57
N TRP A 522 -6.32 9.24 9.57
CA TRP A 522 -7.30 8.42 10.28
C TRP A 522 -7.87 9.18 11.48
N ARG A 523 -9.04 9.81 11.30
CA ARG A 523 -9.72 10.66 12.31
C ARG A 523 -11.22 10.41 12.35
N PRO A 524 -11.68 9.20 12.67
CA PRO A 524 -13.11 8.90 12.74
C PRO A 524 -13.78 9.76 13.83
N SER A 525 -14.95 10.32 13.54
CA SER A 525 -15.75 11.03 14.53
C SER A 525 -16.50 10.08 15.46
N PHE A 526 -16.75 8.86 15.03
CA PHE A 526 -17.32 7.80 15.83
C PHE A 526 -16.31 7.28 16.85
N ARG A 527 -16.65 7.23 18.15
CA ARG A 527 -15.70 6.93 19.23
C ARG A 527 -15.87 5.56 19.88
N TYR A 528 -16.96 4.85 19.58
CA TYR A 528 -17.32 3.58 20.24
C TYR A 528 -16.71 2.35 19.55
N PHE A 529 -15.52 2.49 18.99
CA PHE A 529 -14.77 1.38 18.40
C PHE A 529 -13.42 1.21 19.11
N SER A 530 -12.87 0.00 19.04
CA SER A 530 -11.54 -0.31 19.57
C SER A 530 -10.77 -1.14 18.54
N LYS A 531 -9.46 -0.91 18.45
CA LYS A 531 -8.58 -1.74 17.61
C LYS A 531 -8.64 -3.22 17.98
N TRP A 532 -8.77 -3.53 19.27
CA TRP A 532 -8.80 -4.92 19.74
C TRP A 532 -10.13 -5.60 19.43
N THR A 533 -11.25 -4.89 19.53
CA THR A 533 -12.57 -5.43 19.13
C THR A 533 -12.64 -5.65 17.63
N ALA A 534 -12.06 -4.75 16.83
CA ALA A 534 -11.97 -4.93 15.38
C ALA A 534 -11.08 -6.13 15.01
N LEU A 535 -9.91 -6.30 15.66
CA LEU A 535 -9.06 -7.49 15.46
C LEU A 535 -9.79 -8.78 15.84
N PHE A 536 -10.45 -8.80 17.00
CA PHE A 536 -11.26 -9.94 17.44
C PHE A 536 -12.37 -10.24 16.43
N GLY A 537 -13.09 -9.22 15.94
CA GLY A 537 -14.13 -9.38 14.91
C GLY A 537 -13.58 -9.96 13.61
N SER A 538 -12.37 -9.58 13.20
CA SER A 538 -11.71 -10.16 12.03
C SER A 538 -11.38 -11.63 12.24
N ILE A 539 -10.76 -11.98 13.37
CA ILE A 539 -10.37 -13.37 13.69
C ILE A 539 -11.61 -14.26 13.83
N ILE A 540 -12.61 -13.84 14.60
CA ILE A 540 -13.82 -14.66 14.84
C ILE A 540 -14.59 -14.90 13.53
N SER A 541 -14.65 -13.90 12.64
CA SER A 541 -15.30 -14.07 11.33
C SER A 541 -14.59 -15.13 10.48
N VAL A 542 -13.26 -15.15 10.48
CA VAL A 542 -12.48 -16.18 9.76
C VAL A 542 -12.69 -17.56 10.40
N VAL A 543 -12.64 -17.65 11.73
CA VAL A 543 -12.86 -18.92 12.46
C VAL A 543 -14.26 -19.48 12.12
N ILE A 544 -15.29 -18.66 12.21
CA ILE A 544 -16.66 -19.08 11.89
C ILE A 544 -16.74 -19.53 10.43
N MET A 545 -16.13 -18.82 9.50
CA MET A 545 -16.12 -19.19 8.08
C MET A 545 -15.61 -20.63 7.84
N PHE A 546 -14.53 -21.03 8.52
CA PHE A 546 -14.01 -22.41 8.43
C PHE A 546 -14.87 -23.41 9.19
N LEU A 547 -15.49 -23.04 10.30
CA LEU A 547 -16.39 -23.92 11.06
C LEU A 547 -17.71 -24.21 10.36
N LEU A 548 -18.24 -23.23 9.59
CA LEU A 548 -19.46 -23.39 8.83
C LEU A 548 -19.26 -24.34 7.65
N THR A 549 -18.30 -23.99 6.76
CA THR A 549 -18.11 -24.77 5.51
C THR A 549 -16.67 -24.62 5.04
N TRP A 550 -15.78 -25.49 5.50
CA TRP A 550 -14.34 -25.39 5.27
C TRP A 550 -13.94 -25.37 3.78
N TRP A 551 -14.63 -26.13 2.91
CA TRP A 551 -14.33 -26.14 1.48
C TRP A 551 -14.71 -24.83 0.78
N ALA A 552 -15.87 -24.23 1.14
CA ALA A 552 -16.28 -22.94 0.62
C ALA A 552 -15.35 -21.83 1.12
N ALA A 553 -14.90 -21.90 2.37
CA ALA A 553 -13.91 -21.00 2.93
C ALA A 553 -12.59 -21.01 2.14
N LEU A 554 -12.09 -22.20 1.77
CA LEU A 554 -10.89 -22.32 0.95
C LEU A 554 -11.06 -21.71 -0.45
N ILE A 555 -12.22 -21.88 -1.07
CA ILE A 555 -12.52 -21.26 -2.37
C ILE A 555 -12.47 -19.73 -2.24
N VAL A 556 -13.14 -19.17 -1.22
CA VAL A 556 -13.16 -17.72 -0.98
C VAL A 556 -11.75 -17.17 -0.76
N VAL A 557 -10.93 -17.82 0.07
CA VAL A 557 -9.54 -17.43 0.31
C VAL A 557 -8.73 -17.53 -0.99
N GLY A 558 -8.91 -18.56 -1.79
CA GLY A 558 -8.29 -18.72 -3.09
C GLY A 558 -8.61 -17.56 -4.05
N VAL A 559 -9.88 -17.17 -4.13
CA VAL A 559 -10.35 -16.04 -4.94
C VAL A 559 -9.67 -14.74 -4.49
N ILE A 560 -9.56 -14.50 -3.17
CA ILE A 560 -8.86 -13.32 -2.63
C ILE A 560 -7.40 -13.31 -3.05
N ILE A 561 -6.68 -14.42 -2.87
CA ILE A 561 -5.26 -14.51 -3.21
C ILE A 561 -5.04 -14.23 -4.70
N VAL A 562 -5.83 -14.85 -5.58
CA VAL A 562 -5.75 -14.65 -7.03
C VAL A 562 -6.08 -13.20 -7.41
N SER A 563 -7.15 -12.64 -6.85
CA SER A 563 -7.56 -11.26 -7.09
C SER A 563 -6.49 -10.26 -6.62
N LEU A 564 -5.93 -10.47 -5.41
CA LEU A 564 -4.87 -9.64 -4.85
C LEU A 564 -3.60 -9.72 -5.72
N ALA A 565 -3.19 -10.92 -6.12
CA ALA A 565 -2.04 -11.13 -6.99
C ALA A 565 -2.24 -10.42 -8.35
N TYR A 566 -3.43 -10.50 -8.93
CA TYR A 566 -3.77 -9.83 -10.19
C TYR A 566 -3.70 -8.30 -10.07
N VAL A 567 -4.30 -7.71 -9.04
CA VAL A 567 -4.30 -6.25 -8.82
C VAL A 567 -2.89 -5.75 -8.52
N THR A 568 -2.11 -6.49 -7.72
CA THR A 568 -0.70 -6.17 -7.43
C THR A 568 0.17 -6.24 -8.71
N TYR A 569 -0.11 -7.19 -9.61
CA TYR A 569 0.58 -7.31 -10.89
C TYR A 569 0.26 -6.14 -11.84
N LYS A 570 -1.02 -5.76 -11.96
CA LYS A 570 -1.49 -4.71 -12.85
C LYS A 570 -1.16 -3.29 -12.40
N LYS A 571 -0.92 -3.06 -11.10
CA LYS A 571 -0.61 -1.76 -10.50
C LYS A 571 -1.50 -0.64 -11.06
N PRO A 572 -2.74 -0.47 -10.59
CA PRO A 572 -3.60 0.60 -11.06
C PRO A 572 -2.95 1.98 -10.79
N GLU A 573 -2.98 2.87 -11.76
CA GLU A 573 -2.38 4.23 -11.70
C GLU A 573 -3.18 5.20 -10.80
N VAL A 574 -3.80 4.71 -9.75
CA VAL A 574 -4.63 5.51 -8.84
C VAL A 574 -3.94 5.67 -7.48
N ASN A 575 -3.65 6.90 -7.09
CA ASN A 575 -3.11 7.22 -5.78
C ASN A 575 -4.23 7.69 -4.84
N TRP A 576 -4.81 6.76 -4.10
CA TRP A 576 -5.88 7.06 -3.13
C TRP A 576 -5.36 7.28 -1.71
N GLY A 577 -4.03 7.12 -1.49
CA GLY A 577 -3.44 7.09 -0.16
C GLY A 577 -3.79 5.77 0.54
N SER A 578 -2.80 4.92 0.75
CA SER A 578 -3.01 3.61 1.37
C SER A 578 -2.54 3.63 2.81
N SER A 579 -3.33 3.05 3.73
CA SER A 579 -2.90 2.81 5.11
C SER A 579 -1.68 1.87 5.17
N VAL A 580 -1.49 1.01 4.15
CA VAL A 580 -0.30 0.16 4.01
C VAL A 580 0.95 1.01 3.79
N GLN A 581 0.87 2.05 2.95
CA GLN A 581 1.99 3.00 2.75
C GLN A 581 2.31 3.77 4.03
N ALA A 582 1.30 4.22 4.77
CA ALA A 582 1.48 4.85 6.07
C ALA A 582 2.09 3.88 7.10
N GLY A 583 1.68 2.61 7.09
CA GLY A 583 2.27 1.54 7.89
C GLY A 583 3.74 1.31 7.56
N THR A 584 4.09 1.30 6.27
CA THR A 584 5.48 1.17 5.82
C THR A 584 6.34 2.33 6.32
N TYR A 585 5.83 3.56 6.26
CA TYR A 585 6.52 4.73 6.81
C TYR A 585 6.78 4.60 8.32
N ASN A 586 5.76 4.26 9.11
CA ASN A 586 5.88 4.09 10.55
C ASN A 586 6.86 2.96 10.92
N MET A 587 6.82 1.86 10.19
CA MET A 587 7.74 0.73 10.37
C MET A 587 9.18 1.14 10.04
N ALA A 588 9.39 1.85 8.93
CA ALA A 588 10.70 2.35 8.54
C ALA A 588 11.26 3.33 9.58
N LEU A 589 10.44 4.28 10.05
CA LEU A 589 10.81 5.25 11.07
C LEU A 589 11.13 4.55 12.40
N SER A 590 10.28 3.64 12.86
CA SER A 590 10.50 2.89 14.10
C SER A 590 11.77 2.05 14.03
N ASN A 591 12.00 1.35 12.92
CA ASN A 591 13.21 0.54 12.73
C ASN A 591 14.47 1.41 12.65
N ALA A 592 14.40 2.56 11.98
CA ALA A 592 15.51 3.51 11.94
C ALA A 592 15.86 4.07 13.32
N MET A 593 14.84 4.39 14.13
CA MET A 593 15.04 4.83 15.52
C MET A 593 15.57 3.71 16.42
N ASN A 594 15.07 2.49 16.26
CA ASN A 594 15.54 1.33 17.03
C ASN A 594 17.00 0.98 16.75
N LEU A 595 17.50 1.26 15.55
CA LEU A 595 18.92 1.12 15.21
C LEU A 595 19.83 2.00 16.10
N THR A 596 19.33 3.10 16.67
CA THR A 596 20.09 3.94 17.60
C THR A 596 20.48 3.19 18.88
N ASN A 597 19.69 2.20 19.29
CA ASN A 597 19.92 1.38 20.47
C ASN A 597 20.82 0.15 20.21
N VAL A 598 21.20 -0.08 18.95
CA VAL A 598 22.08 -1.20 18.59
C VAL A 598 23.52 -0.78 18.86
N GLU A 599 24.25 -1.53 19.66
CA GLU A 599 25.65 -1.30 19.97
C GLU A 599 26.53 -1.52 18.75
N ASP A 600 27.61 -0.73 18.64
CA ASP A 600 28.61 -0.90 17.58
C ASP A 600 29.41 -2.18 17.86
N HIS A 601 29.36 -3.09 16.91
CA HIS A 601 30.06 -4.36 16.97
C HIS A 601 30.49 -4.77 15.58
N VAL A 602 31.68 -5.34 15.45
CA VAL A 602 32.25 -5.79 14.17
C VAL A 602 31.28 -6.69 13.38
N LYS A 603 30.52 -7.55 14.05
CA LYS A 603 29.46 -8.38 13.40
C LYS A 603 28.38 -7.56 12.70
N ASN A 604 28.15 -6.34 13.14
CA ASN A 604 27.14 -5.43 12.59
C ASN A 604 27.72 -4.47 11.55
N PHE A 605 29.07 -4.49 11.38
CA PHE A 605 29.73 -3.63 10.40
C PHE A 605 29.22 -3.89 8.98
N ARG A 606 28.93 -2.81 8.27
CA ARG A 606 28.49 -2.83 6.87
C ARG A 606 29.09 -1.61 6.17
N PRO A 607 29.66 -1.76 4.96
CA PRO A 607 30.13 -0.62 4.19
C PRO A 607 28.95 0.20 3.70
N GLN A 608 28.58 1.23 4.45
CA GLN A 608 27.52 2.18 4.12
C GLN A 608 28.14 3.30 3.25
N CYS A 609 27.76 3.35 1.98
CA CYS A 609 28.47 4.12 0.98
C CYS A 609 27.78 5.44 0.63
N LEU A 610 28.52 6.55 0.68
CA LEU A 610 28.20 7.79 -0.02
C LEU A 610 29.02 7.83 -1.31
N VAL A 611 28.35 7.76 -2.45
CA VAL A 611 28.95 7.76 -3.78
C VAL A 611 28.88 9.16 -4.35
N LEU A 612 29.98 9.85 -4.48
CA LEU A 612 30.04 11.17 -5.11
C LEU A 612 30.00 11.00 -6.64
N SER A 613 28.83 10.61 -7.13
CA SER A 613 28.61 10.30 -8.56
C SER A 613 28.28 11.53 -9.41
N GLY A 614 27.90 12.66 -8.80
CA GLY A 614 27.09 13.63 -9.50
C GLY A 614 25.73 13.00 -9.85
N PRO A 615 25.06 13.39 -10.94
CA PRO A 615 23.90 12.67 -11.41
C PRO A 615 24.25 11.19 -11.67
N PRO A 616 23.53 10.23 -11.08
CA PRO A 616 23.87 8.80 -11.16
C PRO A 616 24.01 8.26 -12.59
N ASN A 617 23.21 8.78 -13.52
CA ASN A 617 23.21 8.37 -14.93
C ASN A 617 24.49 8.77 -15.67
N PHE A 618 25.25 9.78 -15.21
CA PHE A 618 26.47 10.23 -15.85
C PHE A 618 27.66 9.30 -15.56
N ARG A 619 27.65 8.62 -14.41
CA ARG A 619 28.72 7.70 -13.99
C ARG A 619 28.20 6.31 -13.65
N PRO A 620 27.60 5.61 -14.63
CA PRO A 620 26.93 4.33 -14.39
C PRO A 620 27.85 3.24 -13.83
N ALA A 621 29.12 3.21 -14.24
CA ALA A 621 30.08 2.21 -13.77
C ALA A 621 30.37 2.35 -12.27
N LEU A 622 30.49 3.59 -11.76
CA LEU A 622 30.70 3.85 -10.35
C LEU A 622 29.49 3.41 -9.51
N VAL A 623 28.28 3.75 -9.98
CA VAL A 623 27.03 3.41 -9.31
C VAL A 623 26.78 1.89 -9.35
N ASP A 624 27.07 1.22 -10.49
CA ASP A 624 26.94 -0.22 -10.63
C ASP A 624 27.92 -0.99 -9.74
N PHE A 625 29.15 -0.51 -9.63
CA PHE A 625 30.16 -1.10 -8.75
C PHE A 625 29.68 -1.12 -7.31
N VAL A 626 29.28 0.03 -6.78
CA VAL A 626 28.81 0.11 -5.40
C VAL A 626 27.49 -0.65 -5.21
N GLY A 627 26.57 -0.52 -6.14
CA GLY A 627 25.29 -1.26 -6.12
C GLY A 627 25.48 -2.79 -6.17
N ALA A 628 26.58 -3.27 -6.75
CA ALA A 628 26.86 -4.70 -6.79
C ALA A 628 27.15 -5.27 -5.41
N PHE A 629 27.86 -4.61 -4.52
CA PHE A 629 28.18 -5.14 -3.20
C PHE A 629 27.23 -4.65 -2.07
N THR A 630 26.58 -3.49 -2.24
CA THR A 630 25.66 -2.95 -1.22
C THR A 630 24.26 -3.52 -1.27
N LYS A 631 23.80 -4.01 -2.43
CA LYS A 631 22.41 -4.47 -2.65
C LYS A 631 21.93 -5.46 -1.58
N ASN A 632 20.84 -5.14 -0.88
CA ASN A 632 20.25 -5.91 0.23
C ASN A 632 21.22 -6.18 1.41
N ILE A 633 22.29 -5.42 1.53
CA ILE A 633 23.29 -5.59 2.60
C ILE A 633 23.43 -4.28 3.38
N SER A 634 23.60 -3.16 2.67
CA SER A 634 23.97 -1.89 3.28
C SER A 634 23.39 -0.69 2.56
N LEU A 635 23.46 0.48 3.20
CA LEU A 635 23.03 1.76 2.68
C LEU A 635 23.93 2.21 1.52
N MET A 636 23.31 2.72 0.47
CA MET A 636 23.95 3.43 -0.62
C MET A 636 23.26 4.75 -0.88
N ILE A 637 24.01 5.83 -0.87
CA ILE A 637 23.53 7.18 -1.19
C ILE A 637 24.39 7.71 -2.35
N CYS A 638 23.75 8.11 -3.45
CA CYS A 638 24.38 8.82 -4.54
C CYS A 638 24.33 10.33 -4.23
N GLY A 639 25.49 10.95 -4.14
CA GLY A 639 25.65 12.37 -3.81
C GLY A 639 25.96 13.19 -5.06
N ASN A 640 25.27 14.31 -5.21
CA ASN A 640 25.53 15.31 -6.25
C ASN A 640 25.77 16.67 -5.61
N VAL A 641 26.83 17.36 -6.05
CA VAL A 641 27.12 18.74 -5.72
C VAL A 641 26.96 19.55 -7.01
N THR A 642 26.08 20.55 -6.97
CA THR A 642 25.76 21.38 -8.13
C THR A 642 25.75 22.85 -7.76
N GLU A 643 26.06 23.70 -8.71
CA GLU A 643 25.96 25.15 -8.59
C GLU A 643 24.56 25.65 -8.93
N ASP A 644 23.79 24.87 -9.67
CA ASP A 644 22.50 25.25 -10.22
C ASP A 644 21.32 24.61 -9.44
N SER A 645 20.29 25.42 -9.20
CA SER A 645 19.05 24.99 -8.52
C SER A 645 18.10 24.17 -9.42
N SER A 646 18.37 24.09 -10.73
CA SER A 646 17.53 23.36 -11.69
C SER A 646 17.53 21.83 -11.46
N CYS A 647 18.51 21.31 -10.70
CA CYS A 647 18.59 19.87 -10.37
C CYS A 647 17.38 19.32 -9.57
N ILE A 648 16.45 20.15 -9.11
CA ILE A 648 15.22 19.70 -8.46
C ILE A 648 14.31 19.01 -9.47
N GLU A 649 14.31 19.43 -10.71
CA GLU A 649 13.48 18.86 -11.78
C GLU A 649 13.96 17.47 -12.22
N ASP A 650 15.26 17.19 -12.09
CA ASP A 650 15.88 15.93 -12.49
C ASP A 650 15.81 14.82 -11.41
N TYR A 651 15.36 15.15 -10.20
CA TYR A 651 15.38 14.21 -9.07
C TYR A 651 14.62 12.91 -9.36
N ASP A 652 13.41 13.03 -9.86
CA ASP A 652 12.55 11.88 -10.15
C ASP A 652 13.09 11.03 -11.31
N GLU A 653 13.75 11.68 -12.30
CA GLU A 653 14.39 11.00 -13.41
C GLU A 653 15.55 10.12 -12.93
N GLN A 654 16.39 10.63 -12.04
CA GLN A 654 17.52 9.91 -11.45
C GLN A 654 17.04 8.71 -10.62
N LEU A 655 15.97 8.87 -9.84
CA LEU A 655 15.36 7.76 -9.10
C LEU A 655 14.75 6.70 -10.03
N GLN A 656 14.09 7.10 -11.12
CA GLN A 656 13.59 6.17 -12.13
C GLN A 656 14.73 5.40 -12.82
N TRP A 657 15.85 6.08 -13.12
CA TRP A 657 17.02 5.46 -13.71
C TRP A 657 17.63 4.40 -12.77
N LEU A 658 17.82 4.72 -11.48
CA LEU A 658 18.24 3.76 -10.46
C LEU A 658 17.29 2.56 -10.36
N GLY A 659 15.97 2.82 -10.39
CA GLY A 659 14.94 1.79 -10.37
C GLY A 659 14.99 0.87 -11.59
N LYS A 660 15.15 1.41 -12.81
CA LYS A 660 15.30 0.62 -14.06
C LYS A 660 16.52 -0.29 -14.00
N ARG A 661 17.64 0.18 -13.44
CA ARG A 661 18.87 -0.62 -13.24
C ARG A 661 18.79 -1.58 -12.05
N LYS A 662 17.70 -1.57 -11.26
CA LYS A 662 17.49 -2.39 -10.05
C LYS A 662 18.56 -2.14 -8.98
N ILE A 663 19.05 -0.90 -8.88
CA ILE A 663 19.97 -0.43 -7.86
C ILE A 663 19.16 0.17 -6.72
N GLN A 664 19.43 -0.29 -5.50
CA GLN A 664 18.81 0.21 -4.28
C GLN A 664 19.69 1.30 -3.68
N ALA A 665 19.44 2.54 -4.06
CA ALA A 665 20.16 3.69 -3.57
C ALA A 665 19.22 4.88 -3.36
N PHE A 666 19.61 5.75 -2.42
CA PHE A 666 19.02 7.08 -2.28
C PHE A 666 19.82 8.07 -3.14
N TYR A 667 19.18 9.13 -3.59
CA TYR A 667 19.84 10.20 -4.31
C TYR A 667 19.70 11.49 -3.50
N ASN A 668 20.83 12.09 -3.14
CA ASN A 668 20.90 13.34 -2.41
C ASN A 668 21.70 14.36 -3.23
N PHE A 669 21.24 15.59 -3.28
CA PHE A 669 21.99 16.67 -3.91
C PHE A 669 22.08 17.88 -2.99
N ILE A 670 23.11 18.67 -3.19
CA ILE A 670 23.35 19.91 -2.48
C ILE A 670 23.81 20.99 -3.47
N THR A 671 23.29 22.20 -3.31
CA THR A 671 23.64 23.36 -4.16
C THR A 671 24.71 24.18 -3.45
N LEU A 672 25.96 24.09 -3.90
CA LEU A 672 27.10 24.85 -3.40
C LEU A 672 28.07 25.06 -4.55
N GLY A 673 28.70 26.25 -4.62
CA GLY A 673 29.64 26.63 -5.69
C GLY A 673 31.00 25.93 -5.62
N ASP A 674 31.33 25.20 -4.54
CA ASP A 674 32.59 24.47 -4.40
C ASP A 674 32.33 22.98 -4.14
N LEU A 675 32.93 22.15 -4.96
CA LEU A 675 32.79 20.69 -4.89
C LEU A 675 33.24 20.13 -3.54
N ARG A 676 34.36 20.64 -2.98
CA ARG A 676 34.90 20.15 -1.71
C ARG A 676 33.98 20.47 -0.54
N SER A 677 33.50 21.71 -0.46
CA SER A 677 32.58 22.15 0.58
C SER A 677 31.25 21.41 0.49
N GLY A 678 30.77 21.17 -0.74
CA GLY A 678 29.57 20.39 -0.99
C GLY A 678 29.73 18.91 -0.58
N ALA A 679 30.84 18.27 -0.96
CA ALA A 679 31.14 16.91 -0.57
C ALA A 679 31.24 16.75 0.96
N ARG A 680 31.91 17.69 1.63
CA ARG A 680 32.02 17.72 3.09
C ARG A 680 30.66 17.87 3.77
N SER A 681 29.79 18.72 3.25
CA SER A 681 28.41 18.88 3.74
C SER A 681 27.61 17.59 3.56
N LEU A 682 27.72 16.93 2.39
CA LEU A 682 27.07 15.65 2.16
C LEU A 682 27.55 14.57 3.13
N MET A 683 28.87 14.48 3.41
CA MET A 683 29.44 13.53 4.37
C MET A 683 28.88 13.73 5.80
N GLN A 684 28.62 14.98 6.19
CA GLN A 684 28.15 15.31 7.53
C GLN A 684 26.64 15.07 7.69
N VAL A 685 25.85 15.40 6.66
CA VAL A 685 24.38 15.48 6.74
C VAL A 685 23.68 14.23 6.18
N SER A 686 24.34 13.45 5.31
CA SER A 686 23.69 12.29 4.70
C SER A 686 23.41 11.17 5.69
N GLY A 687 22.17 10.65 5.65
CA GLY A 687 21.72 9.53 6.47
C GLY A 687 20.88 9.93 7.68
N LEU A 688 20.45 8.93 8.45
CA LEU A 688 19.59 9.06 9.63
C LEU A 688 20.15 8.19 10.78
N GLY A 689 20.66 8.83 11.83
CA GLY A 689 21.23 8.13 12.98
C GLY A 689 22.34 7.16 12.58
N ARG A 690 22.20 5.87 12.88
CA ARG A 690 23.17 4.83 12.49
C ARG A 690 23.09 4.39 11.01
N LEU A 691 22.06 4.76 10.30
CA LEU A 691 22.02 4.67 8.83
C LEU A 691 22.77 5.87 8.22
N LYS A 692 24.07 5.95 8.49
CA LYS A 692 24.96 7.01 8.03
C LYS A 692 26.12 6.41 7.25
N PRO A 693 26.55 7.03 6.12
CA PRO A 693 27.71 6.59 5.39
C PRO A 693 28.98 6.55 6.26
N ASN A 694 29.69 5.44 6.18
CA ASN A 694 31.01 5.24 6.77
C ASN A 694 32.12 5.06 5.72
N THR A 695 31.73 5.02 4.44
CA THR A 695 32.65 4.82 3.31
C THR A 695 32.29 5.81 2.20
N ILE A 696 33.25 6.60 1.79
CA ILE A 696 33.11 7.54 0.66
C ILE A 696 33.64 6.90 -0.59
N VAL A 697 32.85 6.91 -1.67
CA VAL A 697 33.22 6.33 -2.95
C VAL A 697 33.34 7.44 -3.98
N LEU A 698 34.53 7.53 -4.59
CA LEU A 698 34.92 8.54 -5.57
C LEU A 698 35.26 7.89 -6.91
N GLY A 699 35.02 8.60 -7.99
CA GLY A 699 35.63 8.29 -9.27
C GLY A 699 37.04 8.90 -9.38
N TYR A 700 37.97 8.19 -10.01
CA TYR A 700 39.31 8.74 -10.29
C TYR A 700 39.22 9.94 -11.23
N LYS A 701 39.99 10.99 -10.93
CA LYS A 701 40.04 12.22 -11.73
C LYS A 701 41.05 12.06 -12.89
N ASN A 702 40.54 11.56 -14.02
CA ASN A 702 41.38 11.28 -15.19
C ASN A 702 41.98 12.54 -15.83
N ASP A 703 41.31 13.67 -15.69
CA ASP A 703 41.69 14.98 -16.25
C ASP A 703 42.61 15.80 -15.35
N TRP A 704 43.18 15.19 -14.29
CA TRP A 704 43.98 15.91 -13.29
C TRP A 704 45.17 16.68 -13.85
N GLN A 705 45.70 16.26 -15.03
CA GLN A 705 46.84 16.92 -15.70
C GLN A 705 46.43 18.18 -16.47
N THR A 706 45.16 18.26 -16.89
CA THR A 706 44.65 19.32 -17.77
C THR A 706 43.71 20.29 -17.07
N ASP A 707 43.17 19.90 -15.89
CA ASP A 707 42.28 20.71 -15.11
C ASP A 707 43.00 21.74 -14.24
N SER A 708 42.23 22.67 -13.67
CA SER A 708 42.79 23.71 -12.83
C SER A 708 43.41 23.12 -11.56
N PRO A 709 44.55 23.71 -11.08
CA PRO A 709 45.18 23.27 -9.85
C PRO A 709 44.28 23.32 -8.62
N LEU A 710 43.35 24.26 -8.57
CA LEU A 710 42.36 24.36 -7.48
C LEU A 710 41.46 23.11 -7.43
N ASN A 711 40.97 22.64 -8.58
CA ASN A 711 40.19 21.42 -8.66
C ASN A 711 40.97 20.18 -8.27
N LEU A 712 42.26 20.16 -8.55
CA LEU A 712 43.18 19.10 -8.10
C LEU A 712 43.29 19.10 -6.56
N GLU A 713 43.53 20.28 -5.96
CA GLU A 713 43.57 20.43 -4.50
C GLU A 713 42.24 20.07 -3.83
N ASN A 714 41.12 20.48 -4.42
CA ASN A 714 39.84 20.13 -3.95
C ASN A 714 39.59 18.61 -3.96
N PHE A 715 40.02 17.92 -5.02
CA PHE A 715 39.88 16.47 -5.12
C PHE A 715 40.68 15.73 -4.04
N VAL A 716 41.98 16.09 -3.88
CA VAL A 716 42.84 15.51 -2.82
C VAL A 716 42.31 15.92 -1.43
N GLY A 717 41.82 17.16 -1.32
CA GLY A 717 41.20 17.67 -0.10
C GLY A 717 39.97 16.89 0.33
N ILE A 718 39.13 16.39 -0.60
CA ILE A 718 37.97 15.53 -0.29
C ILE A 718 38.44 14.21 0.33
N ILE A 719 39.55 13.63 -0.16
CA ILE A 719 40.12 12.40 0.41
C ILE A 719 40.58 12.64 1.85
N HIS A 720 41.25 13.74 2.12
CA HIS A 720 41.67 14.09 3.48
C HIS A 720 40.48 14.41 4.40
N ASP A 721 39.52 15.19 3.91
CA ASP A 721 38.32 15.53 4.69
C ASP A 721 37.50 14.29 5.03
N SER A 722 37.54 13.23 4.20
CA SER A 722 36.92 11.94 4.50
C SER A 722 37.52 11.28 5.74
N PHE A 723 38.86 11.26 5.83
CA PHE A 723 39.58 10.73 7.00
C PHE A 723 39.38 11.62 8.23
N ASP A 724 39.35 12.93 8.08
CA ASP A 724 39.07 13.88 9.18
C ASP A 724 37.69 13.66 9.78
N LEU A 725 36.73 13.17 8.96
CA LEU A 725 35.35 12.82 9.39
C LEU A 725 35.20 11.34 9.82
N GLY A 726 36.29 10.58 9.90
CA GLY A 726 36.28 9.19 10.32
C GLY A 726 35.64 8.23 9.31
N THR A 727 35.65 8.57 8.01
CA THR A 727 35.09 7.71 6.96
C THR A 727 36.19 7.04 6.13
N ALA A 728 35.93 5.82 5.67
CA ALA A 728 36.78 5.10 4.74
C ALA A 728 36.69 5.69 3.32
N VAL A 729 37.69 5.48 2.52
CA VAL A 729 37.76 5.97 1.12
C VAL A 729 37.87 4.80 0.15
N CYS A 730 37.10 4.86 -0.91
CA CYS A 730 37.14 3.94 -2.05
C CYS A 730 37.20 4.76 -3.35
N LEU A 731 38.22 4.56 -4.17
CA LEU A 731 38.43 5.29 -5.41
C LEU A 731 38.43 4.30 -6.58
N LEU A 732 37.47 4.45 -7.50
CA LEU A 732 37.37 3.60 -8.70
C LEU A 732 38.02 4.28 -9.91
N ARG A 733 38.93 3.58 -10.58
CA ARG A 733 39.50 3.95 -11.89
C ARG A 733 39.07 2.97 -12.97
N MET A 734 38.58 3.50 -14.09
CA MET A 734 38.31 2.77 -15.32
C MET A 734 39.23 3.30 -16.42
N ARG A 735 39.70 2.39 -17.30
CA ARG A 735 40.57 2.77 -18.41
C ARG A 735 39.95 3.85 -19.29
N ASP A 736 38.69 3.66 -19.68
CA ASP A 736 37.97 4.55 -20.61
C ASP A 736 37.29 5.74 -19.89
N GLY A 737 37.58 5.94 -18.60
CA GLY A 737 36.94 6.95 -17.77
C GLY A 737 35.59 6.49 -17.21
N LEU A 738 35.00 7.35 -16.37
CA LEU A 738 33.73 7.08 -15.69
C LEU A 738 32.59 7.94 -16.22
N ASP A 739 32.91 9.11 -16.79
CA ASP A 739 31.92 10.12 -17.18
C ASP A 739 31.41 9.87 -18.59
N MET A 740 30.13 9.55 -18.67
CA MET A 740 29.40 9.32 -19.92
C MET A 740 28.54 10.53 -20.36
N SER A 741 28.68 11.68 -19.67
CA SER A 741 27.84 12.86 -19.91
C SER A 741 27.92 13.38 -21.36
N ARG A 742 29.10 13.32 -21.98
CA ARG A 742 29.30 13.73 -23.38
C ARG A 742 28.57 12.80 -24.35
N VAL A 743 28.62 11.49 -24.11
CA VAL A 743 27.91 10.49 -24.95
C VAL A 743 26.40 10.67 -24.83
N MET A 744 25.89 10.92 -23.62
CA MET A 744 24.49 11.18 -23.35
C MET A 744 23.99 12.46 -24.05
N LYS A 745 24.76 13.56 -23.96
CA LYS A 745 24.43 14.81 -24.66
C LYS A 745 24.46 14.65 -26.18
N ALA A 746 25.41 13.88 -26.71
CA ALA A 746 25.50 13.59 -28.15
C ALA A 746 24.29 12.77 -28.63
N GLN A 747 23.83 11.78 -27.87
CA GLN A 747 22.64 11.00 -28.22
C GLN A 747 21.36 11.83 -28.18
N VAL A 748 21.23 12.76 -27.23
CA VAL A 748 20.09 13.69 -27.18
C VAL A 748 20.09 14.60 -28.42
N ASN A 749 21.24 15.14 -28.81
CA ASN A 749 21.36 16.00 -30.00
C ASN A 749 21.05 15.24 -31.31
N LEU A 750 21.54 14.01 -31.47
CA LEU A 750 21.22 13.15 -32.62
C LEU A 750 19.73 12.80 -32.70
N GLY A 751 19.08 12.59 -31.56
CA GLY A 751 17.64 12.37 -31.50
C GLY A 751 16.81 13.60 -31.89
N PHE A 752 17.33 14.82 -31.73
CA PHE A 752 16.69 16.05 -32.19
C PHE A 752 16.85 16.26 -33.71
N GLU A 753 18.02 15.97 -34.29
CA GLU A 753 18.26 16.09 -35.73
C GLU A 753 17.43 15.08 -36.54
N ASP A 754 17.28 13.85 -36.06
CA ASP A 754 16.42 12.83 -36.68
C ASP A 754 14.93 13.21 -36.65
N THR A 755 14.50 13.99 -35.65
CA THR A 755 13.10 14.43 -35.52
C THR A 755 12.77 15.57 -36.44
N GLU A 756 13.70 16.48 -36.76
CA GLU A 756 13.49 17.54 -37.75
C GLU A 756 13.48 17.02 -39.21
N ALA A 757 14.27 16.02 -39.50
CA ALA A 757 14.30 15.36 -40.81
C ALA A 757 13.04 14.49 -41.07
N ALA A 758 12.40 13.97 -40.04
CA ALA A 758 11.17 13.16 -40.13
C ALA A 758 9.89 13.99 -40.20
N LEU A 759 9.90 15.25 -39.76
CA LEU A 759 8.73 16.14 -39.75
C LEU A 759 8.31 16.68 -41.13
N GLY A 760 9.07 16.31 -42.19
CA GLY A 760 8.79 16.68 -43.56
C GLY A 760 7.72 15.83 -44.29
N LYS A 761 7.32 14.67 -43.78
CA LYS A 761 6.36 13.76 -44.44
C LYS A 761 5.58 12.91 -43.43
N GLU A 762 4.71 13.48 -42.65
CA GLU A 762 3.43 12.83 -42.23
C GLU A 762 2.80 13.63 -41.08
N LYS A 763 1.67 14.20 -41.36
CA LYS A 763 0.74 14.72 -40.37
C LYS A 763 0.14 13.53 -39.58
N GLN A 764 0.03 13.71 -38.25
CA GLN A 764 -0.81 12.95 -37.33
C GLN A 764 -0.25 11.67 -36.73
N LYS A 765 0.41 11.87 -35.57
CA LYS A 765 0.04 11.18 -34.31
C LYS A 765 0.84 11.84 -33.18
N ARG A 766 0.20 12.71 -32.39
CA ARG A 766 0.76 13.27 -31.19
C ARG A 766 0.91 12.14 -30.15
N GLY A 767 2.07 11.49 -30.16
CA GLY A 767 2.58 10.76 -29.02
C GLY A 767 3.76 11.55 -28.50
N VAL A 768 3.73 11.94 -27.24
CA VAL A 768 4.86 12.50 -26.52
C VAL A 768 5.99 11.47 -26.61
N PHE A 769 6.96 11.70 -27.48
CA PHE A 769 8.20 10.92 -27.48
C PHE A 769 8.98 11.28 -26.20
N LYS A 770 8.79 10.48 -25.15
CA LYS A 770 9.78 10.42 -24.08
C LYS A 770 11.04 9.83 -24.71
N VAL A 771 12.06 10.64 -24.88
CA VAL A 771 13.42 10.16 -25.19
C VAL A 771 13.81 9.24 -24.04
N GLY A 772 13.64 7.94 -24.25
CA GLY A 772 14.11 6.94 -23.31
C GLY A 772 15.64 6.97 -23.32
N VAL A 773 16.23 7.59 -22.29
CA VAL A 773 17.64 7.39 -21.98
C VAL A 773 17.82 5.89 -21.78
N ASP A 774 18.48 5.26 -22.75
CA ASP A 774 18.62 3.80 -22.78
C ASP A 774 19.34 3.33 -21.52
N ALA A 775 18.65 2.59 -20.68
CA ALA A 775 19.25 1.88 -19.53
C ALA A 775 20.23 0.76 -19.99
N SER A 776 20.50 0.67 -21.29
CA SER A 776 21.16 -0.44 -21.97
C SER A 776 22.68 -0.40 -21.99
N LEU A 777 23.35 0.64 -21.47
CA LEU A 777 24.80 0.64 -21.31
C LEU A 777 25.20 -0.35 -20.20
N GLU A 778 25.37 -1.62 -20.58
CA GLU A 778 25.90 -2.64 -19.67
C GLU A 778 27.34 -2.32 -19.32
N THR A 779 27.60 -2.05 -18.05
CA THR A 779 28.95 -1.88 -17.54
C THR A 779 29.60 -3.22 -17.19
N VAL A 780 30.91 -3.23 -17.01
CA VAL A 780 31.66 -4.43 -16.58
C VAL A 780 31.07 -5.04 -15.30
N PHE A 781 30.56 -4.20 -14.40
CA PHE A 781 29.98 -4.64 -13.12
C PHE A 781 28.57 -5.28 -13.27
N GLN A 782 27.90 -5.02 -14.37
CA GLN A 782 26.61 -5.67 -14.68
C GLN A 782 26.77 -6.93 -15.53
N SER A 783 27.87 -7.08 -16.24
CA SER A 783 28.16 -8.27 -17.04
C SER A 783 28.59 -9.46 -16.18
N LYS A 784 28.30 -10.68 -16.65
CA LYS A 784 28.72 -11.91 -15.98
C LYS A 784 30.20 -12.14 -16.20
N GLN A 785 31.00 -12.11 -15.14
CA GLN A 785 32.42 -12.42 -15.19
C GLN A 785 32.62 -13.95 -15.33
N LYS A 786 33.50 -14.33 -16.26
CA LYS A 786 33.91 -15.72 -16.44
C LYS A 786 34.92 -16.10 -15.33
N LYS A 787 35.55 -17.26 -15.40
CA LYS A 787 36.61 -17.70 -14.48
C LYS A 787 37.86 -16.81 -14.61
N LYS A 788 37.77 -15.58 -14.08
CA LYS A 788 38.85 -14.61 -13.98
C LYS A 788 39.26 -14.41 -12.52
N ASN A 789 40.35 -13.72 -12.26
CA ASN A 789 40.84 -13.42 -10.92
C ASN A 789 40.39 -12.03 -10.46
N ILE A 790 40.12 -11.90 -9.16
CA ILE A 790 40.09 -10.62 -8.45
C ILE A 790 41.39 -10.58 -7.64
N ASP A 791 42.25 -9.62 -7.92
CA ASP A 791 43.55 -9.51 -7.32
C ASP A 791 43.56 -8.40 -6.28
N ILE A 792 43.86 -8.75 -5.04
CA ILE A 792 43.83 -7.82 -3.90
C ILE A 792 45.27 -7.58 -3.43
N TYR A 793 45.75 -6.37 -3.57
CA TYR A 793 47.03 -5.91 -3.03
C TYR A 793 46.80 -5.28 -1.65
N TRP A 794 46.86 -6.14 -0.63
CA TRP A 794 46.66 -5.75 0.76
C TRP A 794 47.99 -5.34 1.36
N LEU A 795 48.40 -4.08 1.10
CA LEU A 795 49.73 -3.56 1.42
C LEU A 795 49.76 -2.87 2.79
N PHE A 796 48.63 -2.46 3.30
CA PHE A 796 48.50 -1.75 4.56
C PHE A 796 47.28 -2.30 5.32
N ASP A 797 47.40 -2.39 6.62
CA ASP A 797 46.24 -2.72 7.45
C ASP A 797 45.25 -1.56 7.48
N ASP A 798 43.97 -1.90 7.30
CA ASP A 798 42.85 -0.96 7.21
C ASP A 798 41.59 -1.49 7.92
N GLY A 799 41.76 -2.42 8.89
CA GLY A 799 40.66 -3.10 9.56
C GLY A 799 39.97 -4.17 8.72
N GLY A 800 40.52 -4.47 7.50
CA GLY A 800 40.02 -5.52 6.62
C GLY A 800 39.01 -5.08 5.57
N LEU A 801 38.74 -3.78 5.39
CA LEU A 801 37.80 -3.27 4.39
C LEU A 801 38.24 -3.60 2.97
N THR A 802 39.56 -3.54 2.69
CA THR A 802 40.18 -3.92 1.40
C THR A 802 39.89 -5.39 1.03
N LEU A 803 39.71 -6.27 2.02
CA LEU A 803 39.36 -7.67 1.82
C LEU A 803 37.83 -7.88 1.77
N LEU A 804 37.05 -7.11 2.55
CA LEU A 804 35.62 -7.28 2.69
C LEU A 804 34.85 -6.89 1.41
N ILE A 805 35.19 -5.78 0.76
CA ILE A 805 34.46 -5.30 -0.44
C ILE A 805 34.54 -6.33 -1.58
N PRO A 806 35.74 -6.86 -1.99
CA PRO A 806 35.81 -7.92 -2.99
C PRO A 806 35.06 -9.20 -2.60
N TYR A 807 35.11 -9.60 -1.33
CA TYR A 807 34.34 -10.73 -0.84
C TYR A 807 32.82 -10.52 -1.04
N LEU A 808 32.28 -9.36 -0.69
CA LEU A 808 30.87 -9.05 -0.91
C LEU A 808 30.50 -9.06 -2.40
N LEU A 809 31.44 -8.69 -3.27
CA LEU A 809 31.25 -8.74 -4.71
C LEU A 809 31.17 -10.20 -5.21
N THR A 810 32.04 -11.11 -4.72
CA THR A 810 32.01 -12.54 -5.12
C THR A 810 30.74 -13.25 -4.69
N ARG A 811 30.02 -12.78 -3.68
CA ARG A 811 28.70 -13.31 -3.31
C ARG A 811 27.60 -13.06 -4.35
N ARG A 812 27.84 -12.24 -5.35
CA ARG A 812 26.90 -11.97 -6.43
C ARG A 812 27.04 -13.00 -7.54
N LYS A 813 25.91 -13.50 -8.07
CA LYS A 813 25.89 -14.50 -9.16
C LYS A 813 26.76 -14.13 -10.37
N ARG A 814 26.94 -12.82 -10.61
CA ARG A 814 27.75 -12.33 -11.73
C ARG A 814 29.24 -12.48 -11.50
N TRP A 815 29.70 -12.45 -10.24
CA TRP A 815 31.10 -12.48 -9.82
C TRP A 815 31.47 -13.76 -9.07
N SER A 816 30.53 -14.67 -8.80
CA SER A 816 30.73 -15.87 -7.98
C SER A 816 31.71 -16.89 -8.58
N GLN A 817 32.06 -16.76 -9.86
CA GLN A 817 33.02 -17.65 -10.52
C GLN A 817 34.44 -17.11 -10.50
N CYS A 818 34.66 -15.87 -10.02
CA CYS A 818 35.96 -15.26 -9.89
C CYS A 818 36.72 -15.91 -8.73
N LYS A 819 38.02 -16.18 -8.96
CA LYS A 819 38.93 -16.57 -7.89
C LYS A 819 39.59 -15.34 -7.28
N VAL A 820 39.74 -15.32 -5.97
CA VAL A 820 40.35 -14.21 -5.25
C VAL A 820 41.77 -14.55 -4.88
N ARG A 821 42.74 -13.73 -5.33
CA ARG A 821 44.15 -13.81 -4.94
C ARG A 821 44.50 -12.61 -4.04
N VAL A 822 45.29 -12.87 -3.01
CA VAL A 822 45.73 -11.81 -2.08
C VAL A 822 47.26 -11.68 -2.20
N PHE A 823 47.69 -10.46 -2.44
CA PHE A 823 49.09 -10.07 -2.54
C PHE A 823 49.45 -9.23 -1.34
N ILE A 824 50.52 -9.59 -0.65
CA ILE A 824 51.05 -8.88 0.52
C ILE A 824 52.51 -8.52 0.35
N SER A 825 52.96 -7.44 0.98
CA SER A 825 54.36 -7.10 1.04
C SER A 825 55.07 -7.95 2.09
N GLY A 826 56.29 -8.43 1.82
CA GLY A 826 57.06 -9.21 2.78
C GLY A 826 58.58 -9.21 2.45
N GLN A 827 59.41 -9.72 3.38
CA GLN A 827 60.86 -9.88 3.20
C GLN A 827 61.16 -11.28 2.68
N ILE A 828 62.18 -11.44 1.86
CA ILE A 828 62.58 -12.73 1.25
C ILE A 828 62.93 -13.77 2.34
N SER A 829 63.60 -13.33 3.44
CA SER A 829 64.03 -14.20 4.53
C SER A 829 62.90 -14.96 5.21
N ASN A 830 61.66 -14.40 5.29
CA ASN A 830 60.53 -14.98 6.05
C ASN A 830 59.29 -15.11 5.17
N ALA A 831 59.46 -15.12 3.84
CA ALA A 831 58.34 -15.06 2.91
C ALA A 831 57.36 -16.25 3.07
N GLU A 832 57.85 -17.48 3.29
CA GLU A 832 56.96 -18.66 3.42
C GLU A 832 56.27 -18.67 4.78
N GLU A 833 56.98 -18.32 5.86
CA GLU A 833 56.37 -18.23 7.20
C GLU A 833 55.30 -17.15 7.22
N HIS A 834 55.53 -15.97 6.66
CA HIS A 834 54.57 -14.89 6.58
C HIS A 834 53.40 -15.24 5.66
N ARG A 835 53.64 -16.01 4.59
CA ARG A 835 52.56 -16.52 3.74
C ARG A 835 51.65 -17.47 4.49
N GLU A 836 52.18 -18.41 5.24
CA GLU A 836 51.36 -19.34 6.01
C GLU A 836 50.60 -18.65 7.17
N GLU A 837 51.24 -17.70 7.82
CA GLU A 837 50.55 -16.87 8.85
C GLU A 837 49.38 -16.13 8.28
N ILE A 838 49.51 -15.40 7.18
CA ILE A 838 48.44 -14.67 6.53
C ILE A 838 47.40 -15.63 5.95
N ARG A 839 47.81 -16.75 5.40
CA ARG A 839 46.88 -17.77 4.94
C ARG A 839 45.98 -18.30 6.08
N PHE A 840 46.60 -18.60 7.22
CA PHE A 840 45.86 -18.98 8.43
C PHE A 840 44.87 -17.88 8.87
N LEU A 841 45.29 -16.62 8.86
CA LEU A 841 44.42 -15.48 9.19
C LEU A 841 43.25 -15.38 8.21
N LEU A 842 43.48 -15.47 6.92
CA LEU A 842 42.46 -15.38 5.88
C LEU A 842 41.48 -16.58 5.94
N ASP A 843 41.95 -17.77 6.25
CA ASP A 843 41.09 -18.94 6.48
C ASP A 843 40.19 -18.76 7.69
N LYS A 844 40.67 -18.13 8.75
CA LYS A 844 39.88 -17.78 9.94
C LYS A 844 38.80 -16.73 9.62
N PHE A 845 39.06 -15.80 8.71
CA PHE A 845 38.05 -14.85 8.23
C PHE A 845 36.99 -15.52 7.35
N ARG A 846 37.21 -16.74 6.87
CA ARG A 846 36.26 -17.52 6.03
C ARG A 846 35.84 -16.80 4.74
N LEU A 847 36.74 -16.04 4.14
CA LEU A 847 36.43 -15.22 2.96
C LEU A 847 36.65 -15.98 1.64
N GLY A 848 37.14 -17.24 1.68
CA GLY A 848 37.24 -18.11 0.49
C GLY A 848 38.31 -17.68 -0.50
N PHE A 849 39.50 -17.26 -0.05
CA PHE A 849 40.60 -16.91 -0.90
C PHE A 849 41.21 -18.14 -1.58
N SER A 850 41.66 -18.00 -2.82
CA SER A 850 42.23 -19.10 -3.59
C SER A 850 43.75 -19.18 -3.47
N GLU A 851 44.42 -18.07 -3.28
CA GLU A 851 45.89 -17.97 -3.29
C GLU A 851 46.38 -16.76 -2.49
N VAL A 852 47.45 -16.93 -1.76
CA VAL A 852 48.18 -15.84 -1.07
C VAL A 852 49.61 -15.78 -1.64
N VAL A 853 50.03 -14.61 -2.10
CA VAL A 853 51.33 -14.37 -2.71
C VAL A 853 52.06 -13.29 -1.91
N VAL A 854 53.23 -13.63 -1.44
CA VAL A 854 54.11 -12.61 -0.82
C VAL A 854 54.99 -11.98 -1.89
N LEU A 855 55.02 -10.66 -1.91
CA LEU A 855 55.74 -9.85 -2.89
C LEU A 855 56.96 -9.15 -2.26
N PRO A 856 58.11 -9.80 -2.15
CA PRO A 856 59.33 -9.16 -1.72
C PRO A 856 59.83 -8.15 -2.74
N GLU A 857 59.46 -8.32 -3.98
CA GLU A 857 59.83 -7.53 -5.15
C GLU A 857 59.41 -6.06 -5.06
N ILE A 858 58.36 -5.71 -4.30
CA ILE A 858 57.92 -4.33 -4.09
C ILE A 858 59.01 -3.45 -3.48
N MET A 859 59.92 -4.07 -2.77
CA MET A 859 61.04 -3.37 -2.13
C MET A 859 62.28 -3.20 -3.03
N TRP A 860 62.27 -3.77 -4.24
CA TRP A 860 63.33 -3.63 -5.19
C TRP A 860 63.31 -2.25 -5.85
N LYS A 861 64.45 -1.92 -6.48
CA LYS A 861 64.53 -0.68 -7.30
C LYS A 861 63.69 -0.85 -8.57
N PRO A 862 62.93 0.15 -8.97
CA PRO A 862 62.21 0.17 -10.23
C PRO A 862 63.18 0.19 -11.42
N GLU A 863 62.69 -0.19 -12.60
CA GLU A 863 63.40 -0.12 -13.86
C GLU A 863 63.68 1.32 -14.25
N GLU A 864 64.78 1.55 -14.98
CA GLU A 864 65.16 2.90 -15.43
C GLU A 864 64.09 3.58 -16.31
N ASN A 865 63.37 2.79 -17.09
CA ASN A 865 62.29 3.29 -17.93
C ASN A 865 61.12 3.82 -17.08
N SER A 866 60.73 3.12 -16.04
CA SER A 866 59.70 3.52 -15.10
C SER A 866 60.10 4.81 -14.37
N CYS A 867 61.37 4.95 -14.02
CA CYS A 867 61.87 6.19 -13.40
C CYS A 867 61.78 7.38 -14.34
N LYS A 868 62.15 7.20 -15.62
CA LYS A 868 62.05 8.27 -16.63
C LYS A 868 60.61 8.68 -16.88
N GLU A 869 59.70 7.71 -17.06
CA GLU A 869 58.27 7.99 -17.24
C GLU A 869 57.67 8.75 -16.06
N PHE A 870 58.08 8.42 -14.85
CA PHE A 870 57.66 9.16 -13.65
C PHE A 870 58.22 10.57 -13.62
N GLU A 871 59.50 10.76 -13.97
CA GLU A 871 60.14 12.10 -14.05
C GLU A 871 59.44 12.96 -15.10
N ASP A 872 59.13 12.41 -16.27
CA ASP A 872 58.40 13.09 -17.34
C ASP A 872 56.99 13.48 -16.89
N LEU A 873 56.33 12.62 -16.14
CA LEU A 873 54.99 12.87 -15.60
C LEU A 873 54.97 14.04 -14.62
N ILE A 874 55.96 14.16 -13.74
CA ILE A 874 56.02 15.20 -12.71
C ILE A 874 56.66 16.48 -13.19
N ALA A 875 57.42 16.49 -14.31
CA ALA A 875 58.17 17.63 -14.81
C ALA A 875 57.34 18.92 -14.92
N PRO A 876 56.09 18.93 -15.43
CA PRO A 876 55.25 20.14 -15.52
C PRO A 876 54.89 20.74 -14.16
N TYR A 877 54.91 19.92 -13.11
CA TYR A 877 54.47 20.29 -11.76
C TYR A 877 55.64 20.68 -10.85
N ARG A 878 56.89 20.56 -11.30
CA ARG A 878 58.05 20.96 -10.53
C ARG A 878 58.09 22.48 -10.31
N LEU A 879 58.43 22.88 -9.09
CA LEU A 879 58.68 24.30 -8.78
C LEU A 879 60.02 24.74 -9.38
N ASN A 880 60.03 25.87 -10.07
CA ASN A 880 61.25 26.42 -10.60
C ASN A 880 61.99 27.11 -9.48
N GLU A 881 62.90 26.38 -8.81
CA GLU A 881 63.64 26.86 -7.65
C GLU A 881 64.83 27.73 -8.07
N GLY A 882 65.53 27.42 -9.20
CA GLY A 882 66.63 28.16 -9.67
C GLY A 882 67.73 28.41 -8.61
N GLN A 883 68.28 29.64 -8.55
CA GLN A 883 69.28 30.10 -7.52
C GLN A 883 68.56 30.89 -6.40
N LYS A 884 67.28 30.47 -6.00
CA LYS A 884 66.53 31.18 -5.00
C LYS A 884 66.83 30.67 -3.60
N ASP A 885 66.71 31.55 -2.63
CA ASP A 885 66.90 31.24 -1.21
C ASP A 885 65.71 30.47 -0.63
N ALA A 886 65.93 29.77 0.46
CA ALA A 886 64.93 28.88 1.07
C ALA A 886 63.63 29.60 1.47
N GLU A 887 63.74 30.89 1.91
CA GLU A 887 62.56 31.67 2.28
C GLU A 887 61.68 31.99 1.06
N THR A 888 62.28 32.31 -0.07
CA THR A 888 61.56 32.56 -1.33
C THR A 888 60.90 31.28 -1.85
N ILE A 889 61.54 30.13 -1.74
CA ILE A 889 61.00 28.82 -2.13
C ILE A 889 59.80 28.49 -1.24
N GLU A 890 59.89 28.73 0.07
CA GLU A 890 58.80 28.48 1.00
C GLU A 890 57.60 29.44 0.76
N ALA A 891 57.86 30.70 0.43
CA ALA A 891 56.82 31.64 0.04
C ALA A 891 56.12 31.21 -1.26
N MET A 892 56.86 30.79 -2.27
CA MET A 892 56.31 30.22 -3.52
C MET A 892 55.52 28.92 -3.31
N LYS A 893 55.93 28.08 -2.37
CA LYS A 893 55.22 26.87 -2.00
C LYS A 893 53.89 27.18 -1.29
N LYS A 894 53.81 28.24 -0.48
CA LYS A 894 52.56 28.72 0.12
C LYS A 894 51.59 29.27 -0.92
N GLU A 895 52.09 29.93 -1.94
CA GLU A 895 51.29 30.46 -3.05
C GLU A 895 50.84 29.34 -4.01
N MET A 896 51.67 28.31 -4.22
CA MET A 896 51.46 27.20 -5.15
C MET A 896 51.63 25.83 -4.44
N PRO A 897 50.74 25.45 -3.50
CA PRO A 897 50.90 24.25 -2.67
C PRO A 897 50.89 22.94 -3.46
N TRP A 898 50.33 22.96 -4.67
CA TRP A 898 50.31 21.79 -5.57
C TRP A 898 51.66 21.53 -6.27
N LYS A 899 52.61 22.50 -6.30
CA LYS A 899 53.89 22.34 -6.95
C LYS A 899 54.87 21.52 -6.12
N ILE A 900 55.72 20.75 -6.81
CA ILE A 900 56.69 19.81 -6.23
C ILE A 900 58.02 20.48 -6.07
N THR A 901 58.56 20.52 -4.87
CA THR A 901 59.91 21.02 -4.60
C THR A 901 60.95 19.90 -4.69
N SER A 902 62.26 20.28 -4.83
CA SER A 902 63.35 19.30 -4.81
C SER A 902 63.46 18.59 -3.44
N GLU A 903 63.07 19.26 -2.38
CA GLU A 903 63.02 18.68 -1.05
C GLU A 903 61.84 17.67 -0.91
N ASP A 904 60.66 17.92 -1.48
CA ASP A 904 59.55 16.97 -1.52
C ASP A 904 59.98 15.69 -2.24
N LEU A 905 60.67 15.81 -3.36
CA LEU A 905 61.22 14.65 -4.10
C LEU A 905 62.22 13.85 -3.28
N ARG A 906 63.06 14.52 -2.51
CA ARG A 906 64.00 13.87 -1.60
C ARG A 906 63.32 13.13 -0.46
N ILE A 907 62.36 13.76 0.16
CA ILE A 907 61.59 13.16 1.28
C ILE A 907 60.80 11.94 0.80
N TYR A 908 60.14 12.05 -0.32
CA TYR A 908 59.24 11.02 -0.83
C TYR A 908 59.90 10.07 -1.86
N LYS A 909 61.21 10.14 -2.06
CA LYS A 909 61.95 9.32 -3.02
C LYS A 909 61.65 7.83 -2.89
N LYS A 910 61.79 7.26 -1.69
CA LYS A 910 61.56 5.86 -1.41
C LYS A 910 60.10 5.44 -1.70
N LYS A 911 59.15 6.31 -1.38
CA LYS A 911 57.73 6.05 -1.60
C LYS A 911 57.39 6.09 -3.09
N SER A 912 57.97 7.00 -3.86
CA SER A 912 57.81 7.08 -5.30
C SER A 912 58.41 5.84 -5.99
N GLU A 913 59.61 5.40 -5.57
CA GLU A 913 60.23 4.16 -6.08
C GLU A 913 59.35 2.93 -5.83
N GLN A 914 58.72 2.82 -4.65
CA GLN A 914 57.81 1.74 -4.32
C GLN A 914 56.54 1.75 -5.21
N HIS A 915 56.02 2.92 -5.55
CA HIS A 915 54.85 3.02 -6.42
C HIS A 915 55.18 2.68 -7.88
N MET A 916 56.33 3.09 -8.38
CA MET A 916 56.82 2.67 -9.69
C MET A 916 57.02 1.16 -9.76
N ARG A 917 57.65 0.58 -8.75
CA ARG A 917 57.83 -0.88 -8.68
C ARG A 917 56.51 -1.62 -8.54
N LEU A 918 55.57 -1.09 -7.79
CA LEU A 918 54.22 -1.69 -7.68
C LEU A 918 53.52 -1.73 -9.05
N HIS A 919 53.66 -0.72 -9.86
CA HIS A 919 53.13 -0.72 -11.22
C HIS A 919 53.71 -1.89 -12.06
N GLU A 920 55.02 -2.11 -12.04
CA GLU A 920 55.68 -3.21 -12.74
C GLU A 920 55.14 -4.56 -12.28
N VAL A 921 54.98 -4.75 -10.97
CA VAL A 921 54.37 -5.98 -10.38
C VAL A 921 52.93 -6.16 -10.83
N LEU A 922 52.14 -5.08 -10.89
CA LEU A 922 50.74 -5.14 -11.37
C LEU A 922 50.68 -5.55 -12.86
N GLN A 923 51.60 -5.08 -13.66
CA GLN A 923 51.69 -5.49 -15.08
C GLN A 923 52.03 -6.98 -15.23
N ASP A 924 52.90 -7.53 -14.40
CA ASP A 924 53.33 -8.93 -14.44
C ASP A 924 52.20 -9.88 -13.97
N TYR A 925 51.53 -9.58 -12.84
CA TYR A 925 50.62 -10.51 -12.17
C TYR A 925 49.14 -10.32 -12.51
N SER A 926 48.69 -9.08 -12.80
CA SER A 926 47.31 -8.72 -12.79
C SER A 926 46.74 -8.16 -14.10
N ARG A 927 47.49 -8.20 -15.20
CA ARG A 927 47.11 -7.66 -16.51
C ARG A 927 45.75 -8.19 -17.03
N ASN A 928 45.39 -9.43 -16.69
CA ASN A 928 44.20 -10.11 -17.15
C ASN A 928 43.16 -10.33 -16.04
N ALA A 929 43.28 -9.67 -14.91
CA ALA A 929 42.32 -9.74 -13.81
C ALA A 929 40.92 -9.24 -14.22
N ALA A 930 39.87 -9.61 -13.48
CA ALA A 930 38.55 -9.02 -13.62
C ALA A 930 38.42 -7.69 -12.86
N LEU A 931 39.19 -7.58 -11.76
CA LEU A 931 39.24 -6.43 -10.88
C LEU A 931 40.56 -6.46 -10.14
N ILE A 932 41.18 -5.31 -10.00
CA ILE A 932 42.38 -5.11 -9.17
C ILE A 932 41.94 -4.22 -7.98
N VAL A 933 42.26 -4.66 -6.78
CA VAL A 933 41.98 -3.90 -5.54
C VAL A 933 43.31 -3.62 -4.87
N ILE A 934 43.58 -2.36 -4.55
CA ILE A 934 44.83 -1.91 -4.00
C ILE A 934 44.58 -1.09 -2.74
N SER A 935 45.33 -1.31 -1.68
CA SER A 935 45.33 -0.41 -0.53
C SER A 935 45.76 1.01 -0.94
N LEU A 936 44.86 2.00 -0.75
CA LEU A 936 45.13 3.40 -1.11
C LEU A 936 46.28 3.96 -0.28
N PRO A 937 47.34 4.51 -0.92
CA PRO A 937 48.39 5.21 -0.19
C PRO A 937 47.82 6.49 0.43
N VAL A 938 48.12 6.74 1.68
CA VAL A 938 47.73 7.94 2.40
C VAL A 938 48.95 8.78 2.77
N VAL A 939 48.82 10.10 2.68
CA VAL A 939 49.80 11.07 3.12
C VAL A 939 49.17 12.02 4.13
N ARG A 940 50.00 12.61 4.99
CA ARG A 940 49.49 13.59 5.96
C ARG A 940 49.02 14.84 5.21
N LYS A 941 47.96 15.44 5.68
CA LYS A 941 47.36 16.66 5.12
C LYS A 941 48.39 17.78 5.11
N GLY A 942 48.55 18.42 3.96
CA GLY A 942 49.54 19.52 3.78
C GLY A 942 50.99 19.11 3.76
N ALA A 943 51.37 17.81 3.91
CA ALA A 943 52.73 17.37 3.90
C ALA A 943 53.25 16.98 2.50
N CYS A 944 52.34 16.57 1.59
CA CYS A 944 52.69 16.18 0.23
C CYS A 944 51.94 17.06 -0.78
N PRO A 945 52.61 17.57 -1.82
CA PRO A 945 51.95 18.27 -2.90
C PRO A 945 50.86 17.41 -3.58
N SER A 946 49.72 18.01 -3.88
CA SER A 946 48.58 17.28 -4.49
C SER A 946 48.94 16.68 -5.86
N SER A 947 49.81 17.33 -6.65
CA SER A 947 50.28 16.82 -7.92
C SER A 947 51.18 15.57 -7.76
N LEU A 948 52.03 15.52 -6.74
CA LEU A 948 52.87 14.35 -6.46
C LEU A 948 52.02 13.16 -6.02
N TYR A 949 51.00 13.41 -5.19
CA TYR A 949 50.05 12.38 -4.76
C TYR A 949 49.28 11.79 -5.94
N MET A 950 48.78 12.62 -6.85
CA MET A 950 48.09 12.15 -8.05
C MET A 950 49.04 11.45 -9.02
N ALA A 951 50.28 11.90 -9.13
CA ALA A 951 51.31 11.23 -9.94
C ALA A 951 51.54 9.78 -9.45
N TRP A 952 51.56 9.52 -8.12
CA TRP A 952 51.67 8.15 -7.62
C TRP A 952 50.45 7.30 -8.01
N LEU A 953 49.22 7.83 -7.85
CA LEU A 953 48.04 7.10 -8.22
C LEU A 953 47.95 6.82 -9.72
N GLU A 954 48.41 7.79 -10.54
CA GLU A 954 48.56 7.64 -11.99
C GLU A 954 49.55 6.54 -12.34
N THR A 955 50.78 6.62 -11.78
CA THR A 955 51.85 5.66 -12.02
C THR A 955 51.41 4.24 -11.69
N VAL A 956 50.82 4.01 -10.53
CA VAL A 956 50.36 2.67 -10.13
C VAL A 956 49.30 2.11 -11.07
N SER A 957 48.41 2.94 -11.61
CA SER A 957 47.22 2.50 -12.31
C SER A 957 47.21 2.74 -13.82
N LYS A 958 48.30 3.35 -14.38
CA LYS A 958 48.44 3.60 -15.81
C LYS A 958 48.53 2.28 -16.60
N ASP A 959 48.04 2.29 -17.82
CA ASP A 959 48.17 1.21 -18.83
C ASP A 959 47.65 -0.19 -18.40
N LEU A 960 46.84 -0.28 -17.35
CA LEU A 960 46.15 -1.48 -16.91
C LEU A 960 44.75 -1.57 -17.51
N HIS A 961 44.38 -2.75 -18.04
CA HIS A 961 43.05 -2.97 -18.66
C HIS A 961 41.95 -3.22 -17.67
N PRO A 962 42.17 -3.95 -16.55
CA PRO A 962 41.13 -4.20 -15.55
C PRO A 962 40.71 -2.93 -14.82
N PRO A 963 39.47 -2.85 -14.33
CA PRO A 963 39.07 -1.83 -13.35
C PRO A 963 39.97 -1.89 -12.11
N ILE A 964 40.34 -0.74 -11.59
CA ILE A 964 41.20 -0.61 -10.40
C ILE A 964 40.41 0.10 -9.31
N VAL A 965 40.43 -0.46 -8.11
CA VAL A 965 39.81 0.12 -6.93
C VAL A 965 40.85 0.32 -5.86
N PHE A 966 41.07 1.57 -5.48
CA PHE A 966 41.90 1.91 -4.31
C PHE A 966 41.02 2.00 -3.09
N ILE A 967 41.34 1.29 -2.02
CA ILE A 967 40.54 1.24 -0.78
C ILE A 967 41.41 1.59 0.41
N ARG A 968 40.88 2.38 1.31
CA ARG A 968 41.48 2.59 2.63
C ARG A 968 40.38 2.69 3.67
N GLY A 969 40.39 1.77 4.66
CA GLY A 969 39.54 1.81 5.81
C GLY A 969 39.83 2.98 6.74
N ASN A 970 38.93 3.29 7.60
CA ASN A 970 39.03 4.32 8.63
C ASN A 970 39.61 3.81 9.96
N GLN A 971 40.29 2.68 9.96
CA GLN A 971 40.82 1.95 11.12
C GLN A 971 39.76 1.27 12.01
N GLU A 972 38.48 1.29 11.61
CA GLU A 972 37.49 0.45 12.26
C GLU A 972 37.61 -1.00 11.81
N ASP A 973 37.43 -1.94 12.74
CA ASP A 973 37.48 -3.36 12.42
C ASP A 973 36.27 -3.78 11.55
N ALA A 974 36.52 -4.01 10.28
CA ALA A 974 35.54 -4.55 9.32
C ALA A 974 35.46 -6.09 9.38
N LEU A 975 36.52 -6.73 9.83
CA LEU A 975 36.65 -8.19 9.99
C LEU A 975 37.16 -8.52 11.39
N THR A 976 36.75 -9.65 11.93
CA THR A 976 37.21 -10.12 13.23
C THR A 976 37.39 -11.63 13.26
N LEU A 977 38.31 -12.10 14.08
CA LEU A 977 38.46 -13.49 14.45
C LEU A 977 37.59 -13.79 15.67
N TYR A 978 36.77 -14.83 15.59
CA TYR A 978 36.14 -15.36 16.78
C TYR A 978 37.15 -16.25 17.51
N CYS A 979 37.81 -15.71 18.51
CA CYS A 979 38.47 -16.52 19.52
C CYS A 979 37.36 -17.05 20.43
N GLN A 980 37.23 -18.37 20.54
CA GLN A 980 36.45 -19.01 21.57
C GLN A 980 37.12 -18.79 22.92
#